data_d2535da4138002b7ff484d65dcdde522
#
_entry.id   d2535da4138002b7ff484d65dcdde522
#
_cell.length_a   1.000
_cell.length_b   1.000
_cell.length_c   1.000
_cell.angle_alpha   90.00
_cell.angle_beta   90.00
_cell.angle_gamma   90.00
#
_symmetry.space_group_name_H-M   'P 1'
#
loop_
_entity.id
_entity.type
_entity.pdbx_description
1 polymer ?
#
loop_
_entity_poly.entity_id
_entity_poly.type
_entity_poly.pdbx_seq_one_letter_code
_entity_poly.pdbx_strand_id
1 'polypeptide(L)'
;MSARSALIALLLLGAAACSNATPDSAGQAYKRGLQALAQGQPRTARIEFLNAIEAQPDNKDLRLAQAGTYLLLGDGAAAEAELKRARALGVADSETGHLLAHALLLQGQAERAAIEARKAGPSHSAYANRILGQASQLMGKPEEAAAAFDRALATAPRDSALWTAIADFRRSTGETAGAIQAADRAVAFGPRNVEALRLRGELTRSQYGLAAAMPWFDRALEIDPANIPALIERAATLGDLGRTRAMLADTRRILSVSSNNPSAYYLQAMLAARGRDYALARSLYRRTGGAFDNRPAAMLLAGTIELGTGNASLAMGPLKRLLKVQPGNIKARRLLGSAQWQSGDARAAAATLRPLADRADADAYTLSIIGKAYARLGDEAAAVRYLGRAAAPRPSATAPLDDPLGDGQLAAIRRDAAAWPDVAAPQVVLIRALLGRGLGPEALQRARQLQAAAPGAPDAHVLVGDALAIQGDYAGAAAAYRRAANLAFNEPVALRLIEALRNSGDEQGASKVLTLFLQQNPQNVSAQTMAANAYLQAKSWPEAIALYEGVRRRLGNNDATLLNNLAWAYAETGDYERAIPLAQRAVALEPRNPVTADTLGWLLFRSGKDRVRGVALLEQAARGAPTDEEIRAHLQSTRRG
;
A
#
# COMPACT_ATOMS: atom_id res chain seq x y z
N MET A 1 11.62 0.82 26.99
CA MET A 1 10.72 1.91 27.49
C MET A 1 10.36 2.78 26.28
N SER A 2 9.08 3.06 26.03
CA SER A 2 8.69 3.93 24.90
C SER A 2 9.13 5.37 25.16
N ALA A 3 9.23 6.20 24.09
CA ALA A 3 9.54 7.63 24.26
C ALA A 3 8.57 8.32 25.23
N ARG A 4 7.32 7.81 25.31
CA ARG A 4 6.36 8.20 26.38
C ARG A 4 6.84 7.77 27.77
N SER A 5 7.42 6.57 27.90
CA SER A 5 7.93 6.08 29.19
C SER A 5 9.21 6.81 29.63
N ALA A 6 10.08 7.19 28.70
CA ALA A 6 11.27 7.98 29.02
C ALA A 6 10.91 9.41 29.43
N LEU A 7 9.95 10.04 28.75
CA LEU A 7 9.44 11.36 29.13
C LEU A 7 8.68 11.32 30.46
N ILE A 8 7.87 10.28 30.69
CA ILE A 8 7.14 10.05 31.94
C ILE A 8 8.11 9.72 33.08
N ALA A 9 9.17 8.92 32.83
CA ALA A 9 10.18 8.62 33.85
C ALA A 9 11.00 9.85 34.25
N LEU A 10 11.29 10.77 33.32
CA LEU A 10 11.98 12.04 33.64
C LEU A 10 11.10 12.97 34.51
N LEU A 11 9.80 12.94 34.30
CA LEU A 11 8.82 13.75 35.05
C LEU A 11 8.54 13.17 36.46
N LEU A 12 8.76 11.87 36.67
CA LEU A 12 8.53 11.21 37.97
C LEU A 12 9.73 11.35 38.93
N LEU A 13 10.94 11.62 38.45
CA LEU A 13 12.13 11.82 39.29
C LEU A 13 12.17 13.18 40.01
N GLY A 14 11.38 14.16 39.56
CA GLY A 14 11.26 15.46 40.20
C GLY A 14 10.27 15.51 41.41
N ALA A 15 9.54 14.43 41.68
CA ALA A 15 8.48 14.42 42.70
C ALA A 15 8.95 14.20 44.16
N ALA A 16 10.25 14.05 44.40
CA ALA A 16 10.80 13.71 45.74
C ALA A 16 11.15 14.89 46.66
N ALA A 17 10.90 16.13 46.23
CA ALA A 17 11.35 17.32 47.01
C ALA A 17 10.23 18.35 47.28
N CYS A 18 9.08 17.96 47.76
CA CYS A 18 8.09 18.91 48.30
C CYS A 18 7.50 18.36 49.59
N SER A 19 8.17 18.61 50.71
CA SER A 19 7.59 18.46 52.03
C SER A 19 7.40 19.84 52.68
N ASN A 20 6.16 20.05 53.15
CA ASN A 20 5.66 21.13 54.02
C ASN A 20 5.22 22.45 53.37
N ALA A 21 3.96 22.46 52.90
CA ALA A 21 3.09 23.67 52.93
C ALA A 21 1.65 23.26 52.69
N THR A 22 0.69 24.05 53.15
CA THR A 22 -0.79 24.00 52.99
C THR A 22 -1.26 23.36 51.68
N PRO A 23 -2.46 22.79 51.58
CA PRO A 23 -2.89 22.06 50.38
C PRO A 23 -2.75 22.93 49.14
N ASP A 24 -1.58 22.83 48.53
CA ASP A 24 -1.13 23.65 47.43
C ASP A 24 -1.88 23.24 46.17
N SER A 25 -2.73 24.13 45.68
CA SER A 25 -3.49 23.93 44.45
C SER A 25 -2.59 23.62 43.26
N ALA A 26 -1.38 24.18 43.21
CA ALA A 26 -0.37 23.92 42.18
C ALA A 26 0.19 22.50 42.29
N GLY A 27 0.54 22.04 43.49
CA GLY A 27 1.08 20.67 43.68
C GLY A 27 0.03 19.59 43.38
N GLN A 28 -1.23 19.85 43.70
CA GLN A 28 -2.32 18.94 43.32
C GLN A 28 -2.57 18.91 41.80
N ALA A 29 -2.60 20.07 41.16
CA ALA A 29 -2.72 20.17 39.71
C ALA A 29 -1.53 19.47 38.99
N TYR A 30 -0.29 19.65 39.48
CA TYR A 30 0.87 18.95 38.97
C TYR A 30 0.72 17.44 39.07
N LYS A 31 0.31 16.91 40.22
CA LYS A 31 0.06 15.46 40.40
C LYS A 31 -1.01 14.93 39.45
N ARG A 32 -2.13 15.66 39.27
CA ARG A 32 -3.16 15.27 38.29
C ARG A 32 -2.65 15.30 36.87
N GLY A 33 -1.81 16.28 36.52
CA GLY A 33 -1.14 16.35 35.23
C GLY A 33 -0.26 15.14 34.97
N LEU A 34 0.58 14.74 35.94
CA LEU A 34 1.41 13.53 35.84
C LEU A 34 0.56 12.26 35.72
N GLN A 35 -0.51 12.15 36.48
CA GLN A 35 -1.47 11.03 36.41
C GLN A 35 -2.12 10.95 35.03
N ALA A 36 -2.54 12.09 34.46
CA ALA A 36 -3.11 12.15 33.11
C ALA A 36 -2.09 11.70 32.05
N LEU A 37 -0.81 12.10 32.18
CA LEU A 37 0.24 11.59 31.29
C LEU A 37 0.42 10.07 31.41
N ALA A 38 0.43 9.54 32.62
CA ALA A 38 0.53 8.10 32.87
C ALA A 38 -0.65 7.32 32.24
N GLN A 39 -1.84 7.93 32.21
CA GLN A 39 -3.03 7.39 31.55
C GLN A 39 -3.06 7.62 30.03
N GLY A 40 -2.04 8.27 29.46
CA GLY A 40 -1.99 8.60 28.03
C GLY A 40 -2.93 9.72 27.60
N GLN A 41 -3.26 10.64 28.50
CA GLN A 41 -4.16 11.78 28.29
C GLN A 41 -3.40 13.13 28.27
N PRO A 42 -2.55 13.39 27.25
CA PRO A 42 -1.70 14.60 27.26
C PRO A 42 -2.51 15.90 27.13
N ARG A 43 -3.73 15.86 26.57
CA ARG A 43 -4.60 17.05 26.51
C ARG A 43 -5.10 17.45 27.91
N THR A 44 -5.47 16.48 28.74
CA THR A 44 -5.83 16.71 30.13
C THR A 44 -4.63 17.19 30.94
N ALA A 45 -3.48 16.54 30.77
CA ALA A 45 -2.24 16.93 31.44
C ALA A 45 -1.83 18.37 31.13
N ARG A 46 -2.01 18.83 29.88
CA ARG A 46 -1.76 20.21 29.47
C ARG A 46 -2.56 21.21 30.30
N ILE A 47 -3.87 20.94 30.52
CA ILE A 47 -4.73 21.83 31.28
C ILE A 47 -4.29 21.85 32.75
N GLU A 48 -4.00 20.69 33.32
CA GLU A 48 -3.57 20.61 34.72
C GLU A 48 -2.24 21.28 34.97
N PHE A 49 -1.26 21.15 34.03
CA PHE A 49 0.02 21.88 34.14
C PHE A 49 -0.13 23.37 33.91
N LEU A 50 -1.06 23.83 33.05
CA LEU A 50 -1.35 25.26 32.91
C LEU A 50 -1.93 25.83 34.24
N ASN A 51 -2.88 25.14 34.89
CA ASN A 51 -3.40 25.53 36.19
C ASN A 51 -2.28 25.58 37.26
N ALA A 52 -1.36 24.61 37.23
CA ALA A 52 -0.23 24.61 38.16
C ALA A 52 0.74 25.78 37.90
N ILE A 53 1.02 26.11 36.63
CA ILE A 53 1.86 27.24 36.23
C ILE A 53 1.24 28.58 36.55
N GLU A 54 -0.10 28.70 36.45
CA GLU A 54 -0.81 29.93 36.84
C GLU A 54 -0.60 30.23 38.33
N ALA A 55 -0.61 29.18 39.17
CA ALA A 55 -0.35 29.33 40.61
C ALA A 55 1.16 29.52 40.94
N GLN A 56 2.06 28.99 40.16
CA GLN A 56 3.51 29.06 40.37
C GLN A 56 4.24 29.34 39.05
N PRO A 57 4.22 30.58 38.53
CA PRO A 57 4.73 30.92 37.20
C PRO A 57 6.26 30.74 37.04
N ASP A 58 7.02 30.85 38.13
CA ASP A 58 8.49 30.74 38.11
C ASP A 58 9.00 29.35 38.50
N ASN A 59 8.11 28.35 38.54
CA ASN A 59 8.51 26.99 38.83
C ASN A 59 8.99 26.31 37.54
N LYS A 60 10.34 26.11 37.48
CA LYS A 60 11.02 25.52 36.31
C LYS A 60 10.55 24.10 35.98
N ASP A 61 10.21 23.29 36.99
CA ASP A 61 9.81 21.89 36.80
C ASP A 61 8.43 21.80 36.16
N LEU A 62 7.52 22.72 36.48
CA LEU A 62 6.21 22.86 35.85
C LEU A 62 6.38 23.27 34.36
N ARG A 63 7.33 24.19 34.08
CA ARG A 63 7.63 24.59 32.70
C ARG A 63 8.17 23.42 31.88
N LEU A 64 9.07 22.62 32.44
CA LEU A 64 9.60 21.41 31.77
C LEU A 64 8.49 20.36 31.54
N ALA A 65 7.63 20.12 32.54
CA ALA A 65 6.51 19.19 32.40
C ALA A 65 5.53 19.63 31.29
N GLN A 66 5.23 20.93 31.25
CA GLN A 66 4.37 21.51 30.23
C GLN A 66 5.01 21.43 28.84
N ALA A 67 6.32 21.74 28.73
CA ALA A 67 7.04 21.62 27.48
C ALA A 67 7.03 20.17 26.95
N GLY A 68 7.30 19.20 27.82
CA GLY A 68 7.21 17.78 27.49
C GLY A 68 5.80 17.38 27.01
N THR A 69 4.77 17.95 27.62
CA THR A 69 3.38 17.72 27.22
C THR A 69 3.07 18.31 25.84
N TYR A 70 3.56 19.51 25.53
CA TYR A 70 3.44 20.10 24.21
C TYR A 70 4.16 19.27 23.13
N LEU A 71 5.35 18.71 23.44
CA LEU A 71 6.06 17.79 22.53
C LEU A 71 5.22 16.54 22.24
N LEU A 72 4.55 15.97 23.25
CA LEU A 72 3.64 14.83 23.07
C LEU A 72 2.42 15.18 22.20
N LEU A 73 1.97 16.44 22.26
CA LEU A 73 0.88 16.95 21.44
C LEU A 73 1.31 17.42 20.04
N GLY A 74 2.61 17.42 19.75
CA GLY A 74 3.15 17.90 18.48
C GLY A 74 3.22 19.44 18.34
N ASP A 75 3.01 20.17 19.43
CA ASP A 75 3.05 21.62 19.45
C ASP A 75 4.47 22.11 19.75
N GLY A 76 5.31 22.16 18.72
CA GLY A 76 6.70 22.56 18.81
C GLY A 76 6.87 24.03 19.24
N ALA A 77 5.97 24.94 18.81
CA ALA A 77 6.07 26.35 19.13
C ALA A 77 5.79 26.62 20.62
N ALA A 78 4.72 26.00 21.16
CA ALA A 78 4.43 26.11 22.58
C ALA A 78 5.51 25.43 23.44
N ALA A 79 6.04 24.28 23.02
CA ALA A 79 7.15 23.61 23.70
C ALA A 79 8.42 24.48 23.74
N GLU A 80 8.79 25.10 22.63
CA GLU A 80 9.93 26.03 22.55
C GLU A 80 9.76 27.19 23.52
N ALA A 81 8.56 27.79 23.59
CA ALA A 81 8.28 28.89 24.50
C ALA A 81 8.48 28.50 25.97
N GLU A 82 7.95 27.35 26.39
CA GLU A 82 8.11 26.91 27.78
C GLU A 82 9.56 26.51 28.10
N LEU A 83 10.29 25.90 27.16
CA LEU A 83 11.71 25.57 27.34
C LEU A 83 12.60 26.82 27.47
N LYS A 84 12.32 27.87 26.70
CA LYS A 84 13.00 29.16 26.85
C LYS A 84 12.73 29.79 28.21
N ARG A 85 11.48 29.72 28.71
CA ARG A 85 11.14 30.19 30.07
C ARG A 85 11.88 29.37 31.14
N ALA A 86 11.92 28.03 30.98
CA ALA A 86 12.67 27.17 31.89
C ALA A 86 14.17 27.53 31.96
N ARG A 87 14.79 27.80 30.80
CA ARG A 87 16.19 28.27 30.73
C ARG A 87 16.39 29.62 31.42
N ALA A 88 15.43 30.56 31.23
CA ALA A 88 15.49 31.84 31.91
C ALA A 88 15.37 31.71 33.45
N LEU A 89 14.77 30.63 33.94
CA LEU A 89 14.71 30.26 35.34
C LEU A 89 15.90 29.40 35.81
N GLY A 90 16.96 29.32 35.00
CA GLY A 90 18.23 28.69 35.36
C GLY A 90 18.36 27.19 35.04
N VAL A 91 17.46 26.61 34.23
CA VAL A 91 17.66 25.24 33.73
C VAL A 91 18.78 25.21 32.69
N ALA A 92 19.73 24.30 32.86
CA ALA A 92 20.91 24.22 32.00
C ALA A 92 20.55 23.78 30.56
N ASP A 93 21.36 24.25 29.60
CA ASP A 93 21.25 23.82 28.18
C ASP A 93 21.42 22.30 28.04
N SER A 94 22.26 21.68 28.87
CA SER A 94 22.49 20.23 28.88
C SER A 94 21.23 19.41 29.26
N GLU A 95 20.35 20.00 30.07
CA GLU A 95 19.07 19.36 30.49
C GLU A 95 17.93 19.59 29.48
N THR A 96 18.01 20.67 28.70
CA THR A 96 16.91 21.08 27.82
C THR A 96 17.23 20.93 26.33
N GLY A 97 18.47 20.76 25.95
CA GLY A 97 18.92 20.76 24.55
C GLY A 97 18.18 19.72 23.69
N HIS A 98 18.03 18.51 24.18
CA HIS A 98 17.29 17.45 23.46
C HIS A 98 15.78 17.76 23.28
N LEU A 99 15.15 18.39 24.26
CA LEU A 99 13.73 18.78 24.19
C LEU A 99 13.54 19.95 23.24
N LEU A 100 14.42 20.97 23.33
CA LEU A 100 14.35 22.14 22.46
C LEU A 100 14.66 21.75 21.00
N ALA A 101 15.62 20.83 20.79
CA ALA A 101 15.86 20.27 19.48
C ALA A 101 14.61 19.58 18.90
N HIS A 102 13.87 18.83 19.71
CA HIS A 102 12.63 18.20 19.26
C HIS A 102 11.55 19.26 18.96
N ALA A 103 11.42 20.27 19.77
CA ALA A 103 10.48 21.38 19.54
C ALA A 103 10.77 22.11 18.22
N LEU A 104 12.03 22.36 17.91
CA LEU A 104 12.47 22.97 16.66
C LEU A 104 12.26 22.05 15.45
N LEU A 105 12.50 20.75 15.63
CA LEU A 105 12.26 19.75 14.59
C LEU A 105 10.77 19.71 14.19
N LEU A 106 9.87 19.74 15.17
CA LEU A 106 8.41 19.81 14.95
C LEU A 106 8.00 21.08 14.18
N GLN A 107 8.78 22.14 14.27
CA GLN A 107 8.58 23.37 13.52
C GLN A 107 9.26 23.36 12.13
N GLY A 108 9.91 22.27 11.74
CA GLY A 108 10.64 22.15 10.47
C GLY A 108 11.99 22.90 10.47
N GLN A 109 12.49 23.35 11.63
CA GLN A 109 13.74 24.13 11.76
C GLN A 109 14.93 23.19 11.99
N ALA A 110 15.25 22.39 10.97
CA ALA A 110 16.19 21.27 11.07
C ALA A 110 17.62 21.71 11.51
N GLU A 111 18.14 22.80 10.94
CA GLU A 111 19.47 23.31 11.27
C GLU A 111 19.57 23.72 12.76
N ARG A 112 18.56 24.45 13.23
CA ARG A 112 18.50 24.86 14.64
C ARG A 112 18.33 23.66 15.57
N ALA A 113 17.50 22.69 15.18
CA ALA A 113 17.32 21.46 15.92
C ALA A 113 18.63 20.68 16.06
N ALA A 114 19.42 20.58 15.00
CA ALA A 114 20.75 19.93 15.05
C ALA A 114 21.72 20.63 15.98
N ILE A 115 21.71 21.96 16.02
CA ILE A 115 22.55 22.75 16.94
C ILE A 115 22.16 22.49 18.40
N GLU A 116 20.87 22.55 18.71
CA GLU A 116 20.36 22.35 20.08
C GLU A 116 20.57 20.90 20.57
N ALA A 117 20.40 19.90 19.68
CA ALA A 117 20.63 18.50 20.01
C ALA A 117 22.06 18.24 20.54
N ARG A 118 23.07 18.95 19.99
CA ARG A 118 24.48 18.80 20.41
C ARG A 118 24.77 19.39 21.78
N LYS A 119 23.89 20.22 22.35
CA LYS A 119 24.01 20.79 23.69
C LYS A 119 23.52 19.84 24.80
N ALA A 120 22.83 18.78 24.44
CA ALA A 120 22.27 17.81 25.38
C ALA A 120 23.37 17.11 26.19
N GLY A 121 23.14 16.94 27.47
CA GLY A 121 24.04 16.20 28.35
C GLY A 121 24.06 14.68 28.05
N PRO A 122 25.06 13.97 28.60
CA PRO A 122 25.26 12.54 28.35
C PRO A 122 24.04 11.68 28.69
N SER A 123 23.29 12.02 29.73
CA SER A 123 22.07 11.34 30.17
C SER A 123 20.94 11.39 29.11
N HIS A 124 20.97 12.37 28.20
CA HIS A 124 19.99 12.60 27.16
C HIS A 124 20.52 12.27 25.75
N SER A 125 21.74 11.71 25.65
CA SER A 125 22.46 11.49 24.39
C SER A 125 21.68 10.65 23.37
N ALA A 126 21.01 9.60 23.80
CA ALA A 126 20.19 8.76 22.89
C ALA A 126 19.05 9.55 22.25
N TYR A 127 18.30 10.29 23.06
CA TYR A 127 17.22 11.13 22.58
C TYR A 127 17.74 12.23 21.64
N ALA A 128 18.81 12.93 22.06
CA ALA A 128 19.42 14.01 21.28
C ALA A 128 19.94 13.50 19.92
N ASN A 129 20.64 12.35 19.90
CA ASN A 129 21.14 11.76 18.66
C ASN A 129 19.98 11.28 17.76
N ARG A 130 18.86 10.80 18.31
CA ARG A 130 17.66 10.49 17.50
C ARG A 130 17.14 11.75 16.79
N ILE A 131 17.03 12.87 17.52
CA ILE A 131 16.57 14.15 16.93
C ILE A 131 17.59 14.68 15.94
N LEU A 132 18.89 14.56 16.23
CA LEU A 132 19.95 14.94 15.29
C LEU A 132 19.87 14.14 13.99
N GLY A 133 19.63 12.82 14.09
CA GLY A 133 19.45 11.97 12.92
C GLY A 133 18.23 12.40 12.05
N GLN A 134 17.11 12.69 12.69
CA GLN A 134 15.92 13.19 11.99
C GLN A 134 16.14 14.59 11.37
N ALA A 135 16.84 15.47 12.06
CA ALA A 135 17.21 16.79 11.53
C ALA A 135 18.16 16.68 10.33
N SER A 136 19.18 15.81 10.40
CA SER A 136 20.11 15.56 9.30
C SER A 136 19.40 14.94 8.09
N GLN A 137 18.43 14.06 8.31
CA GLN A 137 17.55 13.52 7.24
C GLN A 137 16.80 14.65 6.53
N LEU A 138 16.17 15.57 7.26
CA LEU A 138 15.45 16.71 6.68
C LEU A 138 16.37 17.68 5.93
N MET A 139 17.63 17.80 6.33
CA MET A 139 18.65 18.59 5.64
C MET A 139 19.24 17.90 4.40
N GLY A 140 18.79 16.66 4.08
CA GLY A 140 19.34 15.89 2.97
C GLY A 140 20.73 15.35 3.18
N LYS A 141 21.13 15.08 4.44
CA LYS A 141 22.45 14.59 4.86
C LYS A 141 22.34 13.16 5.40
N PRO A 142 22.17 12.15 4.53
CA PRO A 142 21.89 10.79 4.96
C PRO A 142 23.01 10.13 5.77
N GLU A 143 24.29 10.45 5.48
CA GLU A 143 25.41 9.88 6.21
C GLU A 143 25.48 10.41 7.65
N GLU A 144 25.26 11.74 7.85
CA GLU A 144 25.17 12.34 9.18
C GLU A 144 23.97 11.76 9.96
N ALA A 145 22.85 11.53 9.28
CA ALA A 145 21.65 10.93 9.88
C ALA A 145 21.94 9.50 10.37
N ALA A 146 22.51 8.64 9.50
CA ALA A 146 22.88 7.27 9.85
C ALA A 146 23.82 7.23 11.06
N ALA A 147 24.91 8.01 11.03
CA ALA A 147 25.86 8.07 12.13
C ALA A 147 25.23 8.55 13.47
N ALA A 148 24.25 9.46 13.40
CA ALA A 148 23.53 9.90 14.59
C ALA A 148 22.60 8.78 15.14
N PHE A 149 21.89 8.06 14.27
CA PHE A 149 21.07 6.92 14.68
C PHE A 149 21.92 5.79 15.27
N ASP A 150 23.08 5.49 14.72
CA ASP A 150 24.00 4.47 15.26
C ASP A 150 24.48 4.84 16.67
N ARG A 151 24.86 6.11 16.92
CA ARG A 151 25.19 6.58 18.27
C ARG A 151 24.03 6.45 19.25
N ALA A 152 22.79 6.72 18.78
CA ALA A 152 21.60 6.55 19.60
C ALA A 152 21.35 5.07 19.93
N LEU A 153 21.52 4.16 18.94
CA LEU A 153 21.36 2.72 19.14
C LEU A 153 22.38 2.12 20.12
N ALA A 154 23.61 2.64 20.15
CA ALA A 154 24.63 2.18 21.08
C ALA A 154 24.21 2.34 22.55
N THR A 155 23.37 3.33 22.87
CA THR A 155 22.92 3.62 24.23
C THR A 155 21.47 3.23 24.50
N ALA A 156 20.63 3.17 23.46
CA ALA A 156 19.20 2.87 23.61
C ALA A 156 18.69 1.85 22.54
N PRO A 157 19.22 0.61 22.49
CA PRO A 157 18.94 -0.36 21.43
C PRO A 157 17.50 -0.85 21.42
N ARG A 158 16.71 -0.62 22.48
CA ARG A 158 15.31 -1.04 22.61
C ARG A 158 14.33 0.13 22.63
N ASP A 159 14.76 1.33 22.24
CA ASP A 159 13.86 2.49 22.16
C ASP A 159 12.99 2.41 20.91
N SER A 160 11.68 2.26 21.12
CA SER A 160 10.69 2.18 20.05
C SER A 160 10.63 3.45 19.18
N ALA A 161 10.82 4.64 19.77
CA ALA A 161 10.80 5.89 19.02
C ALA A 161 12.05 6.04 18.15
N LEU A 162 13.21 5.56 18.62
CA LEU A 162 14.42 5.51 17.83
C LEU A 162 14.26 4.56 16.63
N TRP A 163 13.73 3.36 16.85
CA TRP A 163 13.48 2.42 15.75
C TRP A 163 12.44 2.94 14.77
N THR A 164 11.44 3.70 15.23
CA THR A 164 10.48 4.39 14.34
C THR A 164 11.20 5.43 13.45
N ALA A 165 12.09 6.23 14.02
CA ALA A 165 12.88 7.22 13.28
C ALA A 165 13.83 6.55 12.25
N ILE A 166 14.48 5.44 12.62
CA ILE A 166 15.33 4.66 11.71
C ILE A 166 14.50 4.05 10.57
N ALA A 167 13.30 3.55 10.87
CA ALA A 167 12.40 3.01 9.85
C ALA A 167 11.98 4.09 8.83
N ASP A 168 11.65 5.29 9.30
CA ASP A 168 11.32 6.41 8.42
C ASP A 168 12.53 6.87 7.59
N PHE A 169 13.70 6.93 8.20
CA PHE A 169 14.95 7.24 7.51
C PHE A 169 15.25 6.24 6.40
N ARG A 170 15.24 4.94 6.69
CA ARG A 170 15.46 3.89 5.68
C ARG A 170 14.42 3.89 4.58
N ARG A 171 13.16 4.19 4.91
CA ARG A 171 12.11 4.38 3.91
C ARG A 171 12.42 5.55 2.97
N SER A 172 12.92 6.66 3.50
CA SER A 172 13.26 7.85 2.71
C SER A 172 14.50 7.66 1.82
N THR A 173 15.42 6.76 2.20
CA THR A 173 16.60 6.39 1.40
C THR A 173 16.33 5.24 0.42
N GLY A 174 15.11 4.69 0.40
CA GLY A 174 14.74 3.59 -0.49
C GLY A 174 15.11 2.20 0.03
N GLU A 175 15.65 2.08 1.25
CA GLU A 175 15.98 0.82 1.89
C GLU A 175 14.73 0.11 2.46
N THR A 176 13.80 -0.24 1.59
CA THR A 176 12.47 -0.74 1.99
C THR A 176 12.54 -1.94 2.93
N ALA A 177 13.39 -2.93 2.66
CA ALA A 177 13.54 -4.10 3.53
C ALA A 177 14.06 -3.72 4.93
N GLY A 178 15.06 -2.84 4.98
CA GLY A 178 15.59 -2.30 6.24
C GLY A 178 14.58 -1.45 7.01
N ALA A 179 13.74 -0.70 6.29
CA ALA A 179 12.68 0.10 6.89
C ALA A 179 11.64 -0.77 7.60
N ILE A 180 11.24 -1.90 6.98
CA ILE A 180 10.29 -2.84 7.56
C ILE A 180 10.85 -3.51 8.80
N GLN A 181 12.09 -4.02 8.74
CA GLN A 181 12.74 -4.62 9.90
C GLN A 181 12.84 -3.63 11.07
N ALA A 182 13.14 -2.36 10.78
CA ALA A 182 13.19 -1.33 11.80
C ALA A 182 11.80 -1.02 12.38
N ALA A 183 10.75 -0.97 11.53
CA ALA A 183 9.38 -0.77 11.97
C ALA A 183 8.87 -1.96 12.81
N ASP A 184 9.22 -3.20 12.45
CA ASP A 184 8.90 -4.39 13.24
C ASP A 184 9.53 -4.32 14.64
N ARG A 185 10.81 -3.91 14.73
CA ARG A 185 11.49 -3.66 16.02
C ARG A 185 10.82 -2.54 16.80
N ALA A 186 10.43 -1.45 16.13
CA ALA A 186 9.73 -0.34 16.77
C ALA A 186 8.43 -0.80 17.43
N VAL A 187 7.62 -1.62 16.74
CA VAL A 187 6.38 -2.19 17.29
C VAL A 187 6.66 -3.22 18.38
N ALA A 188 7.69 -4.07 18.21
CA ALA A 188 8.05 -5.08 19.21
C ALA A 188 8.49 -4.45 20.54
N PHE A 189 9.29 -3.39 20.50
CA PHE A 189 9.76 -2.68 21.70
C PHE A 189 8.73 -1.69 22.27
N GLY A 190 7.78 -1.24 21.45
CA GLY A 190 6.70 -0.34 21.87
C GLY A 190 5.36 -0.67 21.21
N PRO A 191 4.68 -1.74 21.65
CA PRO A 191 3.43 -2.19 21.01
C PRO A 191 2.26 -1.19 21.11
N ARG A 192 2.40 -0.17 21.94
CA ARG A 192 1.47 0.96 22.05
C ARG A 192 2.02 2.26 21.43
N ASN A 193 3.12 2.21 20.71
CA ASN A 193 3.65 3.38 20.00
C ASN A 193 2.82 3.61 18.72
N VAL A 194 1.96 4.62 18.77
CA VAL A 194 1.02 4.97 17.69
C VAL A 194 1.76 5.31 16.40
N GLU A 195 2.89 6.01 16.50
CA GLU A 195 3.67 6.39 15.32
C GLU A 195 4.36 5.18 14.66
N ALA A 196 4.86 4.23 15.46
CA ALA A 196 5.41 2.97 14.97
C ALA A 196 4.33 2.14 14.25
N LEU A 197 3.12 2.06 14.82
CA LEU A 197 1.99 1.36 14.22
C LEU A 197 1.55 2.03 12.90
N ARG A 198 1.47 3.37 12.87
CA ARG A 198 1.15 4.13 11.67
C ARG A 198 2.16 3.87 10.56
N LEU A 199 3.45 4.02 10.86
CA LEU A 199 4.52 3.79 9.88
C LEU A 199 4.55 2.34 9.39
N ARG A 200 4.33 1.37 10.30
CA ARG A 200 4.22 -0.04 9.91
C ARG A 200 3.04 -0.28 8.97
N GLY A 201 1.92 0.42 9.21
CA GLY A 201 0.75 0.42 8.33
C GLY A 201 1.07 0.95 6.92
N GLU A 202 1.78 2.08 6.82
CA GLU A 202 2.21 2.64 5.53
C GLU A 202 3.15 1.69 4.77
N LEU A 203 4.14 1.11 5.44
CA LEU A 203 5.04 0.12 4.85
C LEU A 203 4.28 -1.14 4.43
N THR A 204 3.32 -1.60 5.24
CA THR A 204 2.45 -2.74 4.90
C THR A 204 1.60 -2.42 3.67
N ARG A 205 1.04 -1.21 3.58
CA ARG A 205 0.26 -0.76 2.42
C ARG A 205 1.08 -0.80 1.14
N SER A 206 2.32 -0.35 1.18
CA SER A 206 3.20 -0.33 0.01
C SER A 206 3.63 -1.73 -0.43
N GLN A 207 3.78 -2.68 0.50
CA GLN A 207 4.24 -4.03 0.21
C GLN A 207 3.12 -5.02 -0.09
N TYR A 208 2.05 -4.97 0.71
CA TYR A 208 1.02 -6.01 0.76
C TYR A 208 -0.37 -5.49 0.34
N GLY A 209 -0.47 -4.21 0.03
CA GLY A 209 -1.69 -3.57 -0.45
C GLY A 209 -2.56 -2.97 0.66
N LEU A 210 -3.66 -2.37 0.19
CA LEU A 210 -4.51 -1.50 1.02
C LEU A 210 -5.17 -2.25 2.19
N ALA A 211 -5.67 -3.45 1.95
CA ALA A 211 -6.40 -4.22 2.96
C ALA A 211 -5.48 -4.68 4.11
N ALA A 212 -4.24 -5.06 3.79
CA ALA A 212 -3.26 -5.51 4.76
C ALA A 212 -2.81 -4.40 5.74
N ALA A 213 -2.90 -3.14 5.31
CA ALA A 213 -2.53 -1.99 6.15
C ALA A 213 -3.59 -1.65 7.22
N MET A 214 -4.86 -1.97 6.97
CA MET A 214 -5.98 -1.54 7.82
C MET A 214 -5.82 -1.93 9.30
N PRO A 215 -5.46 -3.17 9.66
CA PRO A 215 -5.31 -3.55 11.08
C PRO A 215 -4.29 -2.72 11.83
N TRP A 216 -3.24 -2.23 11.16
CA TRP A 216 -2.22 -1.38 11.78
C TRP A 216 -2.76 0.00 12.14
N PHE A 217 -3.51 0.62 11.21
CA PHE A 217 -4.16 1.90 11.47
C PHE A 217 -5.27 1.79 12.51
N ASP A 218 -6.07 0.71 12.47
CA ASP A 218 -7.11 0.45 13.46
C ASP A 218 -6.52 0.34 14.86
N ARG A 219 -5.44 -0.44 15.03
CA ARG A 219 -4.74 -0.56 16.30
C ARG A 219 -4.12 0.75 16.79
N ALA A 220 -3.58 1.58 15.87
CA ALA A 220 -3.09 2.91 16.22
C ALA A 220 -4.22 3.79 16.78
N LEU A 221 -5.41 3.73 16.18
CA LEU A 221 -6.58 4.52 16.56
C LEU A 221 -7.37 3.94 17.76
N GLU A 222 -7.20 2.67 18.08
CA GLU A 222 -7.64 2.10 19.36
C GLU A 222 -6.86 2.70 20.54
N ILE A 223 -5.57 2.98 20.35
CA ILE A 223 -4.70 3.55 21.37
C ILE A 223 -4.90 5.07 21.51
N ASP A 224 -4.95 5.78 20.38
CA ASP A 224 -5.18 7.22 20.32
C ASP A 224 -6.23 7.52 19.24
N PRO A 225 -7.51 7.53 19.62
CA PRO A 225 -8.62 7.73 18.69
C PRO A 225 -8.63 9.10 17.99
N ALA A 226 -7.91 10.08 18.50
CA ALA A 226 -7.81 11.43 17.94
C ALA A 226 -6.48 11.68 17.22
N ASN A 227 -5.71 10.65 16.94
CA ASN A 227 -4.44 10.77 16.24
C ASN A 227 -4.66 11.19 14.79
N ILE A 228 -4.42 12.44 14.47
CA ILE A 228 -4.66 13.01 13.14
C ILE A 228 -3.84 12.30 12.06
N PRO A 229 -2.52 12.06 12.22
CA PRO A 229 -1.75 11.32 11.22
C PRO A 229 -2.32 9.92 10.92
N ALA A 230 -2.68 9.14 11.93
CA ALA A 230 -3.26 7.82 11.73
C ALA A 230 -4.65 7.87 11.06
N LEU A 231 -5.47 8.85 11.42
CA LEU A 231 -6.77 9.10 10.77
C LEU A 231 -6.60 9.46 9.28
N ILE A 232 -5.60 10.28 8.94
CA ILE A 232 -5.31 10.65 7.54
C ILE A 232 -4.94 9.41 6.73
N GLU A 233 -4.01 8.60 7.24
CA GLU A 233 -3.55 7.40 6.54
C GLU A 233 -4.66 6.37 6.38
N ARG A 234 -5.48 6.17 7.43
CA ARG A 234 -6.64 5.27 7.33
C ARG A 234 -7.69 5.81 6.38
N ALA A 235 -8.03 7.09 6.44
CA ALA A 235 -9.00 7.71 5.55
C ALA A 235 -8.57 7.62 4.07
N ALA A 236 -7.29 7.88 3.77
CA ALA A 236 -6.75 7.74 2.42
C ALA A 236 -6.87 6.28 1.94
N THR A 237 -6.48 5.32 2.78
CA THR A 237 -6.56 3.89 2.47
C THR A 237 -8.00 3.42 2.26
N LEU A 238 -8.94 3.88 3.10
CA LEU A 238 -10.37 3.60 2.95
C LEU A 238 -10.95 4.18 1.66
N GLY A 239 -10.51 5.38 1.28
CA GLY A 239 -10.89 5.99 0.01
C GLY A 239 -10.45 5.19 -1.21
N ASP A 240 -9.23 4.65 -1.17
CA ASP A 240 -8.69 3.81 -2.24
C ASP A 240 -9.31 2.40 -2.26
N LEU A 241 -9.77 1.90 -1.11
CA LEU A 241 -10.59 0.68 -0.99
C LEU A 241 -12.06 0.88 -1.43
N GLY A 242 -12.47 2.09 -1.79
CA GLY A 242 -13.86 2.42 -2.11
C GLY A 242 -14.80 2.50 -0.90
N ARG A 243 -14.27 2.42 0.34
CA ARG A 243 -15.04 2.52 1.57
C ARG A 243 -15.36 3.97 1.94
N THR A 244 -16.10 4.65 1.09
CA THR A 244 -16.32 6.10 1.11
C THR A 244 -16.97 6.61 2.39
N ARG A 245 -17.93 5.87 2.96
CA ARG A 245 -18.59 6.26 4.23
C ARG A 245 -17.62 6.29 5.41
N ALA A 246 -16.77 5.27 5.52
CA ALA A 246 -15.76 5.18 6.57
C ALA A 246 -14.69 6.28 6.40
N MET A 247 -14.24 6.52 5.17
CA MET A 247 -13.34 7.65 4.86
C MET A 247 -13.92 8.99 5.31
N LEU A 248 -15.22 9.25 5.04
CA LEU A 248 -15.89 10.48 5.47
C LEU A 248 -16.00 10.57 7.00
N ALA A 249 -16.22 9.46 7.70
CA ALA A 249 -16.24 9.43 9.16
C ALA A 249 -14.88 9.84 9.74
N ASP A 250 -13.77 9.30 9.21
CA ASP A 250 -12.43 9.65 9.64
C ASP A 250 -12.09 11.11 9.35
N THR A 251 -12.42 11.62 8.14
CA THR A 251 -12.15 13.03 7.81
C THR A 251 -12.97 13.99 8.66
N ARG A 252 -14.22 13.65 9.02
CA ARG A 252 -15.03 14.44 9.96
C ARG A 252 -14.42 14.43 11.36
N ARG A 253 -13.88 13.30 11.80
CA ARG A 253 -13.16 13.19 13.07
C ARG A 253 -11.90 14.04 13.09
N ILE A 254 -11.13 14.08 11.99
CA ILE A 254 -10.01 15.00 11.85
C ILE A 254 -10.48 16.45 12.04
N LEU A 255 -11.56 16.84 11.34
CA LEU A 255 -12.09 18.21 11.39
C LEU A 255 -12.70 18.57 12.77
N SER A 256 -13.18 17.62 13.56
CA SER A 256 -13.62 17.87 14.95
C SER A 256 -12.45 18.16 15.89
N VAL A 257 -11.26 17.66 15.58
CA VAL A 257 -10.02 17.91 16.35
C VAL A 257 -9.28 19.15 15.85
N SER A 258 -9.28 19.36 14.53
CA SER A 258 -8.60 20.45 13.82
C SER A 258 -9.49 20.93 12.68
N SER A 259 -10.31 21.95 12.94
CA SER A 259 -11.37 22.42 12.05
C SER A 259 -10.91 22.91 10.68
N ASN A 260 -9.63 23.32 10.57
CA ASN A 260 -9.02 23.81 9.34
C ASN A 260 -7.96 22.86 8.77
N ASN A 261 -8.04 21.55 9.10
CA ASN A 261 -7.04 20.59 8.65
C ASN A 261 -7.05 20.42 7.12
N PRO A 262 -5.97 20.80 6.41
CA PRO A 262 -5.94 20.78 4.95
C PRO A 262 -6.01 19.36 4.37
N SER A 263 -5.47 18.36 5.07
CA SER A 263 -5.49 16.96 4.61
C SER A 263 -6.91 16.40 4.57
N ALA A 264 -7.74 16.73 5.57
CA ALA A 264 -9.14 16.32 5.59
C ALA A 264 -9.92 16.91 4.42
N TYR A 265 -9.74 18.21 4.14
CA TYR A 265 -10.39 18.86 2.99
C TYR A 265 -9.87 18.31 1.66
N TYR A 266 -8.56 18.04 1.54
CA TYR A 266 -7.99 17.42 0.35
C TYR A 266 -8.60 16.05 0.06
N LEU A 267 -8.71 15.18 1.09
CA LEU A 267 -9.30 13.86 0.96
C LEU A 267 -10.78 13.94 0.58
N GLN A 268 -11.54 14.87 1.17
CA GLN A 268 -12.95 15.08 0.80
C GLN A 268 -13.10 15.64 -0.62
N ALA A 269 -12.22 16.56 -1.04
CA ALA A 269 -12.20 17.09 -2.40
C ALA A 269 -11.93 16.00 -3.44
N MET A 270 -10.98 15.11 -3.14
CA MET A 270 -10.66 13.95 -3.98
C MET A 270 -11.87 13.02 -4.13
N LEU A 271 -12.59 12.77 -3.03
CA LEU A 271 -13.79 11.94 -3.05
C LEU A 271 -14.92 12.57 -3.85
N ALA A 272 -15.17 13.88 -3.67
CA ALA A 272 -16.17 14.64 -4.44
C ALA A 272 -15.84 14.61 -5.95
N ALA A 273 -14.56 14.79 -6.32
CA ALA A 273 -14.11 14.71 -7.71
C ALA A 273 -14.29 13.31 -8.31
N ARG A 274 -14.05 12.24 -7.55
CA ARG A 274 -14.34 10.83 -7.95
C ARG A 274 -15.85 10.65 -8.18
N GLY A 275 -16.68 11.27 -7.36
CA GLY A 275 -18.15 11.30 -7.51
C GLY A 275 -18.67 12.25 -8.61
N ARG A 276 -17.76 12.93 -9.34
CA ARG A 276 -18.07 13.93 -10.36
C ARG A 276 -18.80 15.18 -9.83
N ASP A 277 -18.86 15.37 -8.52
CA ASP A 277 -19.30 16.64 -7.92
C ASP A 277 -18.13 17.63 -7.89
N TYR A 278 -17.83 18.17 -9.06
CA TYR A 278 -16.69 19.05 -9.23
C TYR A 278 -16.90 20.42 -8.54
N ALA A 279 -18.14 20.86 -8.36
CA ALA A 279 -18.45 22.08 -7.63
C ALA A 279 -18.09 21.97 -6.15
N LEU A 280 -18.53 20.87 -5.51
CA LEU A 280 -18.15 20.54 -4.14
C LEU A 280 -16.64 20.31 -4.03
N ALA A 281 -16.05 19.53 -4.95
CA ALA A 281 -14.62 19.26 -4.97
C ALA A 281 -13.80 20.56 -4.99
N ARG A 282 -14.19 21.55 -5.81
CA ARG A 282 -13.56 22.86 -5.90
C ARG A 282 -13.67 23.64 -4.60
N SER A 283 -14.86 23.66 -3.99
CA SER A 283 -15.09 24.32 -2.70
C SER A 283 -14.19 23.74 -1.61
N LEU A 284 -14.12 22.41 -1.50
CA LEU A 284 -13.30 21.70 -0.54
C LEU A 284 -11.79 21.89 -0.80
N TYR A 285 -11.38 21.83 -2.08
CA TYR A 285 -9.97 22.03 -2.45
C TYR A 285 -9.47 23.43 -2.06
N ARG A 286 -10.28 24.46 -2.24
CA ARG A 286 -9.93 25.82 -1.81
C ARG A 286 -9.68 25.93 -0.31
N ARG A 287 -10.37 25.12 0.52
CA ARG A 287 -10.16 25.09 1.97
C ARG A 287 -8.81 24.47 2.37
N THR A 288 -8.09 23.85 1.45
CA THR A 288 -6.71 23.39 1.72
C THR A 288 -5.72 24.56 1.86
N GLY A 289 -6.11 25.76 1.47
CA GLY A 289 -5.25 26.95 1.55
C GLY A 289 -3.96 26.88 0.74
N GLY A 290 -3.92 26.05 -0.32
CA GLY A 290 -2.73 25.85 -1.16
C GLY A 290 -1.68 24.89 -0.58
N ALA A 291 -1.93 24.27 0.57
CA ALA A 291 -0.96 23.41 1.27
C ALA A 291 -0.41 22.26 0.40
N PHE A 292 -1.11 21.90 -0.68
CA PHE A 292 -0.72 20.78 -1.56
C PHE A 292 -0.42 21.19 -2.99
N ASP A 293 -0.46 22.46 -3.34
CA ASP A 293 -0.39 22.96 -4.74
C ASP A 293 0.89 22.54 -5.48
N ASN A 294 1.95 22.22 -4.75
CA ASN A 294 3.22 21.74 -5.31
C ASN A 294 3.33 20.21 -5.38
N ARG A 295 2.30 19.47 -4.94
CA ARG A 295 2.30 18.00 -5.00
C ARG A 295 1.72 17.52 -6.33
N PRO A 296 2.37 16.58 -7.04
CA PRO A 296 1.90 16.08 -8.34
C PRO A 296 0.45 15.60 -8.33
N ALA A 297 0.03 14.85 -7.30
CA ALA A 297 -1.34 14.37 -7.16
C ALA A 297 -2.36 15.51 -7.02
N ALA A 298 -2.00 16.57 -6.31
CA ALA A 298 -2.87 17.73 -6.12
C ALA A 298 -2.95 18.61 -7.38
N MET A 299 -1.85 18.75 -8.13
CA MET A 299 -1.87 19.40 -9.45
C MET A 299 -2.81 18.67 -10.42
N LEU A 300 -2.78 17.33 -10.42
CA LEU A 300 -3.69 16.52 -11.22
C LEU A 300 -5.14 16.69 -10.79
N LEU A 301 -5.40 16.68 -9.49
CA LEU A 301 -6.73 16.87 -8.92
C LEU A 301 -7.28 18.27 -9.28
N ALA A 302 -6.48 19.32 -9.09
CA ALA A 302 -6.86 20.69 -9.43
C ALA A 302 -7.22 20.83 -10.93
N GLY A 303 -6.38 20.30 -11.82
CA GLY A 303 -6.68 20.28 -13.25
C GLY A 303 -7.96 19.49 -13.59
N THR A 304 -8.19 18.37 -12.92
CA THR A 304 -9.41 17.56 -13.09
C THR A 304 -10.66 18.31 -12.63
N ILE A 305 -10.59 18.97 -11.48
CA ILE A 305 -11.70 19.75 -10.91
C ILE A 305 -12.05 20.93 -11.85
N GLU A 306 -11.06 21.70 -12.30
CA GLU A 306 -11.30 22.86 -13.14
C GLU A 306 -11.86 22.46 -14.52
N LEU A 307 -11.39 21.35 -15.11
CA LEU A 307 -12.00 20.81 -16.32
C LEU A 307 -13.44 20.34 -16.09
N GLY A 308 -13.69 19.65 -14.98
CA GLY A 308 -15.02 19.15 -14.65
C GLY A 308 -16.04 20.26 -14.36
N THR A 309 -15.57 21.43 -13.91
CA THR A 309 -16.41 22.64 -13.74
C THR A 309 -16.51 23.51 -14.99
N GLY A 310 -15.96 23.05 -16.13
CA GLY A 310 -15.97 23.82 -17.40
C GLY A 310 -14.92 24.91 -17.50
N ASN A 311 -14.02 25.06 -16.53
CA ASN A 311 -12.99 26.09 -16.49
C ASN A 311 -11.69 25.65 -17.18
N ALA A 312 -11.74 25.31 -18.44
CA ALA A 312 -10.61 24.75 -19.17
C ALA A 312 -9.32 25.60 -19.08
N SER A 313 -9.45 26.92 -19.12
CA SER A 313 -8.30 27.83 -19.00
C SER A 313 -7.61 27.72 -17.63
N LEU A 314 -8.38 27.60 -16.55
CA LEU A 314 -7.82 27.43 -15.19
C LEU A 314 -7.17 26.07 -15.00
N ALA A 315 -7.66 25.02 -15.68
CA ALA A 315 -7.08 23.69 -15.62
C ALA A 315 -5.65 23.61 -16.19
N MET A 316 -5.34 24.43 -17.19
CA MET A 316 -4.05 24.39 -17.88
C MET A 316 -2.84 24.69 -16.97
N GLY A 317 -2.99 25.61 -16.00
CA GLY A 317 -1.91 26.00 -15.10
C GLY A 317 -1.33 24.82 -14.30
N PRO A 318 -2.15 24.17 -13.45
CA PRO A 318 -1.70 23.00 -12.68
C PRO A 318 -1.20 21.85 -13.55
N LEU A 319 -1.87 21.58 -14.70
CA LEU A 319 -1.47 20.48 -15.59
C LEU A 319 -0.13 20.73 -16.29
N LYS A 320 0.16 21.98 -16.69
CA LYS A 320 1.48 22.36 -17.23
C LYS A 320 2.58 22.21 -16.16
N ARG A 321 2.34 22.66 -14.91
CA ARG A 321 3.28 22.46 -13.82
C ARG A 321 3.54 20.97 -13.56
N LEU A 322 2.48 20.16 -13.56
CA LEU A 322 2.61 18.72 -13.40
C LEU A 322 3.47 18.09 -14.49
N LEU A 323 3.26 18.45 -15.76
CA LEU A 323 4.06 17.94 -16.87
C LEU A 323 5.51 18.45 -16.87
N LYS A 324 5.78 19.59 -16.22
CA LYS A 324 7.17 20.04 -16.01
C LYS A 324 7.95 19.14 -15.05
N VAL A 325 7.30 18.66 -13.99
CA VAL A 325 7.93 17.77 -13.00
C VAL A 325 7.77 16.28 -13.34
N GLN A 326 6.76 15.92 -14.12
CA GLN A 326 6.48 14.57 -14.60
C GLN A 326 6.16 14.57 -16.11
N PRO A 327 7.16 14.71 -16.98
CA PRO A 327 6.93 14.80 -18.43
C PRO A 327 6.22 13.59 -19.04
N GLY A 328 6.43 12.40 -18.45
CA GLY A 328 5.80 11.15 -18.85
C GLY A 328 4.37 10.92 -18.31
N ASN A 329 3.77 11.87 -17.59
CA ASN A 329 2.44 11.69 -17.02
C ASN A 329 1.36 11.73 -18.09
N ILE A 330 0.97 10.54 -18.56
CA ILE A 330 -0.04 10.34 -19.62
C ILE A 330 -1.37 11.01 -19.27
N LYS A 331 -1.83 10.86 -18.02
CA LYS A 331 -3.11 11.40 -17.57
C LYS A 331 -3.11 12.93 -17.57
N ALA A 332 -2.04 13.54 -17.09
CA ALA A 332 -1.88 15.00 -17.13
C ALA A 332 -1.83 15.53 -18.55
N ARG A 333 -1.10 14.86 -19.45
CA ARG A 333 -0.99 15.24 -20.87
C ARG A 333 -2.35 15.17 -21.57
N ARG A 334 -3.12 14.11 -21.32
CA ARG A 334 -4.47 13.94 -21.86
C ARG A 334 -5.42 15.04 -21.39
N LEU A 335 -5.41 15.34 -20.08
CA LEU A 335 -6.23 16.40 -19.51
C LEU A 335 -5.81 17.78 -20.04
N LEU A 336 -4.51 18.05 -20.19
CA LEU A 336 -4.04 19.32 -20.76
C LEU A 336 -4.49 19.48 -22.22
N GLY A 337 -4.33 18.45 -23.04
CA GLY A 337 -4.81 18.50 -24.43
C GLY A 337 -6.32 18.68 -24.52
N SER A 338 -7.09 18.05 -23.62
CA SER A 338 -8.55 18.29 -23.51
C SER A 338 -8.87 19.73 -23.12
N ALA A 339 -8.14 20.30 -22.15
CA ALA A 339 -8.31 21.68 -21.72
C ALA A 339 -8.01 22.68 -22.86
N GLN A 340 -6.93 22.47 -23.59
CA GLN A 340 -6.56 23.30 -24.77
C GLN A 340 -7.61 23.20 -25.87
N TRP A 341 -8.11 21.99 -26.15
CA TRP A 341 -9.20 21.82 -27.12
C TRP A 341 -10.48 22.54 -26.69
N GLN A 342 -10.91 22.43 -25.45
CA GLN A 342 -12.08 23.10 -24.90
C GLN A 342 -11.92 24.61 -24.88
N SER A 343 -10.71 25.13 -24.73
CA SER A 343 -10.38 26.55 -24.80
C SER A 343 -10.26 27.07 -26.24
N GLY A 344 -10.47 26.23 -27.26
CA GLY A 344 -10.40 26.59 -28.67
C GLY A 344 -9.01 26.60 -29.31
N ASP A 345 -7.95 26.27 -28.52
CA ASP A 345 -6.58 26.20 -29.02
C ASP A 345 -6.30 24.80 -29.63
N ALA A 346 -6.79 24.62 -30.86
CA ALA A 346 -6.62 23.35 -31.59
C ALA A 346 -5.13 23.03 -31.86
N ARG A 347 -4.28 24.05 -32.10
CA ARG A 347 -2.85 23.86 -32.37
C ARG A 347 -2.13 23.33 -31.14
N ALA A 348 -2.34 23.96 -29.99
CA ALA A 348 -1.73 23.47 -28.74
C ALA A 348 -2.27 22.09 -28.34
N ALA A 349 -3.57 21.84 -28.53
CA ALA A 349 -4.17 20.53 -28.25
C ALA A 349 -3.52 19.41 -29.10
N ALA A 350 -3.36 19.63 -30.40
CA ALA A 350 -2.69 18.71 -31.31
C ALA A 350 -1.23 18.45 -30.88
N ALA A 351 -0.48 19.50 -30.61
CA ALA A 351 0.93 19.40 -30.20
C ALA A 351 1.07 18.62 -28.87
N THR A 352 0.20 18.91 -27.91
CA THR A 352 0.22 18.24 -26.58
C THR A 352 -0.15 16.76 -26.68
N LEU A 353 -1.15 16.41 -27.50
CA LEU A 353 -1.67 15.03 -27.58
C LEU A 353 -0.90 14.15 -28.56
N ARG A 354 -0.18 14.70 -29.53
CA ARG A 354 0.54 13.95 -30.57
C ARG A 354 1.41 12.81 -29.99
N PRO A 355 2.24 13.04 -28.95
CA PRO A 355 3.06 11.95 -28.39
C PRO A 355 2.26 10.77 -27.83
N LEU A 356 0.99 11.01 -27.42
CA LEU A 356 0.09 9.92 -27.01
C LEU A 356 -0.66 9.33 -28.20
N ALA A 357 -1.11 10.18 -29.14
CA ALA A 357 -1.92 9.77 -30.26
C ALA A 357 -1.13 8.94 -31.29
N ASP A 358 0.18 9.19 -31.43
CA ASP A 358 1.05 8.42 -32.34
C ASP A 358 1.36 7.01 -31.81
N ARG A 359 1.12 6.73 -30.53
CA ARG A 359 1.30 5.38 -29.97
C ARG A 359 0.29 4.38 -30.54
N ALA A 360 0.69 3.14 -30.66
CA ALA A 360 -0.18 2.05 -31.14
C ALA A 360 -1.38 1.83 -30.17
N ASP A 361 -1.18 2.01 -28.85
CA ASP A 361 -2.17 1.86 -27.79
C ASP A 361 -2.94 3.14 -27.46
N ALA A 362 -2.85 4.19 -28.29
CA ALA A 362 -3.55 5.45 -28.06
C ALA A 362 -5.06 5.26 -27.93
N ASP A 363 -5.68 5.81 -26.90
CA ASP A 363 -7.13 5.64 -26.65
C ASP A 363 -8.01 6.44 -27.60
N ALA A 364 -9.26 5.98 -27.81
CA ALA A 364 -10.20 6.59 -28.76
C ALA A 364 -10.51 8.06 -28.43
N TYR A 365 -10.54 8.43 -27.13
CA TYR A 365 -10.78 9.80 -26.70
C TYR A 365 -9.65 10.73 -27.13
N THR A 366 -8.39 10.36 -26.85
CA THR A 366 -7.20 11.09 -27.31
C THR A 366 -7.18 11.25 -28.83
N LEU A 367 -7.42 10.14 -29.55
CA LEU A 367 -7.45 10.14 -31.01
C LEU A 367 -8.59 11.01 -31.58
N SER A 368 -9.76 11.01 -30.93
CA SER A 368 -10.88 11.86 -31.36
C SER A 368 -10.58 13.34 -31.20
N ILE A 369 -9.96 13.73 -30.06
CA ILE A 369 -9.63 15.15 -29.84
C ILE A 369 -8.56 15.62 -30.84
N ILE A 370 -7.49 14.86 -31.02
CA ILE A 370 -6.42 15.26 -31.93
C ILE A 370 -6.89 15.27 -33.39
N GLY A 371 -7.72 14.29 -33.79
CA GLY A 371 -8.30 14.28 -35.13
C GLY A 371 -9.20 15.46 -35.40
N LYS A 372 -10.06 15.83 -34.45
CA LYS A 372 -10.87 17.06 -34.52
C LYS A 372 -10.03 18.32 -34.52
N ALA A 373 -8.91 18.34 -33.79
CA ALA A 373 -7.98 19.47 -33.79
C ALA A 373 -7.32 19.64 -35.14
N TYR A 374 -6.85 18.58 -35.80
CA TYR A 374 -6.30 18.68 -37.16
C TYR A 374 -7.34 19.05 -38.20
N ALA A 375 -8.58 18.53 -38.11
CA ALA A 375 -9.67 18.98 -38.98
C ALA A 375 -9.93 20.51 -38.87
N ARG A 376 -9.92 21.03 -37.65
CA ARG A 376 -10.07 22.50 -37.41
C ARG A 376 -8.86 23.29 -37.92
N LEU A 377 -7.70 22.72 -38.03
CA LEU A 377 -6.48 23.32 -38.56
C LEU A 377 -6.36 23.18 -40.10
N GLY A 378 -7.30 22.49 -40.76
CA GLY A 378 -7.29 22.25 -42.20
C GLY A 378 -6.36 21.12 -42.65
N ASP A 379 -5.80 20.31 -41.73
CA ASP A 379 -4.99 19.12 -42.06
C ASP A 379 -5.91 17.89 -42.12
N GLU A 380 -6.58 17.75 -43.29
CA GLU A 380 -7.53 16.64 -43.49
C GLU A 380 -6.86 15.27 -43.46
N ALA A 381 -5.64 15.14 -43.94
CA ALA A 381 -4.92 13.88 -43.97
C ALA A 381 -4.63 13.38 -42.54
N ALA A 382 -4.15 14.24 -41.64
CA ALA A 382 -3.95 13.91 -40.25
C ALA A 382 -5.29 13.67 -39.54
N ALA A 383 -6.32 14.46 -39.83
CA ALA A 383 -7.65 14.29 -39.25
C ALA A 383 -8.23 12.90 -39.56
N VAL A 384 -8.24 12.49 -40.84
CA VAL A 384 -8.71 11.17 -41.27
C VAL A 384 -7.91 10.04 -40.62
N ARG A 385 -6.58 10.17 -40.54
CA ARG A 385 -5.72 9.17 -39.91
C ARG A 385 -6.09 8.93 -38.45
N TYR A 386 -6.23 9.99 -37.64
CA TYR A 386 -6.53 9.85 -36.21
C TYR A 386 -7.99 9.50 -35.94
N LEU A 387 -8.96 10.06 -36.69
CA LEU A 387 -10.35 9.70 -36.54
C LEU A 387 -10.66 8.28 -37.00
N GLY A 388 -10.03 7.82 -38.06
CA GLY A 388 -10.11 6.42 -38.51
C GLY A 388 -9.62 5.45 -37.44
N ARG A 389 -8.47 5.77 -36.84
CA ARG A 389 -7.94 4.98 -35.70
C ARG A 389 -8.86 5.06 -34.46
N ALA A 390 -9.53 6.18 -34.22
CA ALA A 390 -10.48 6.32 -33.13
C ALA A 390 -11.73 5.45 -33.30
N ALA A 391 -12.18 5.29 -34.55
CA ALA A 391 -13.37 4.49 -34.94
C ALA A 391 -13.08 2.99 -35.08
N ALA A 392 -11.80 2.60 -35.21
CA ALA A 392 -11.44 1.19 -35.40
C ALA A 392 -11.81 0.36 -34.14
N PRO A 393 -12.38 -0.86 -34.32
CA PRO A 393 -12.58 -1.80 -33.23
C PRO A 393 -11.27 -2.07 -32.49
N ARG A 394 -11.30 -2.04 -31.15
CA ARG A 394 -10.10 -2.31 -30.33
C ARG A 394 -10.30 -3.62 -29.60
N PRO A 395 -9.25 -4.46 -29.52
CA PRO A 395 -9.26 -5.53 -28.54
C PRO A 395 -9.39 -4.90 -27.15
N SER A 396 -10.25 -5.50 -26.31
CA SER A 396 -10.42 -5.07 -24.93
C SER A 396 -9.04 -5.05 -24.24
N ALA A 397 -8.70 -3.95 -23.57
CA ALA A 397 -7.46 -3.86 -22.79
C ALA A 397 -7.41 -4.86 -21.60
N THR A 398 -8.55 -5.50 -21.32
CA THR A 398 -8.73 -6.55 -20.31
C THR A 398 -8.83 -7.94 -20.91
N ALA A 399 -8.83 -8.08 -22.26
CA ALA A 399 -8.71 -9.39 -22.86
C ALA A 399 -7.31 -9.93 -22.51
N PRO A 400 -7.22 -11.15 -21.97
CA PRO A 400 -5.96 -11.86 -21.95
C PRO A 400 -5.36 -11.82 -23.35
N LEU A 401 -4.03 -11.83 -23.45
CA LEU A 401 -3.32 -11.97 -24.73
C LEU A 401 -3.48 -13.43 -25.28
N ASP A 402 -4.71 -13.94 -25.24
CA ASP A 402 -5.05 -15.32 -25.59
C ASP A 402 -5.10 -15.54 -27.12
N ASP A 403 -5.18 -14.45 -27.89
CA ASP A 403 -4.99 -14.51 -29.33
C ASP A 403 -3.53 -14.12 -29.67
N PRO A 404 -2.75 -14.99 -30.30
CA PRO A 404 -1.39 -14.65 -30.68
C PRO A 404 -1.42 -13.41 -31.57
N LEU A 405 -0.85 -12.31 -31.08
CA LEU A 405 -0.72 -11.07 -31.82
C LEU A 405 -0.18 -11.34 -33.22
N GLY A 406 -0.85 -10.86 -34.25
CA GLY A 406 -0.37 -10.99 -35.63
C GLY A 406 0.98 -10.27 -35.82
N ASP A 407 1.75 -10.67 -36.81
CA ASP A 407 3.11 -10.13 -37.08
C ASP A 407 3.08 -8.61 -37.29
N GLY A 408 2.05 -8.09 -37.96
CA GLY A 408 1.86 -6.66 -38.15
C GLY A 408 1.65 -5.88 -36.84
N GLN A 409 0.94 -6.48 -35.87
CA GLN A 409 0.72 -5.88 -34.56
C GLN A 409 2.01 -5.86 -33.73
N LEU A 410 2.76 -6.95 -33.74
CA LEU A 410 4.07 -7.01 -33.07
C LEU A 410 5.06 -6.02 -33.69
N ALA A 411 5.09 -5.89 -35.03
CA ALA A 411 5.92 -4.90 -35.71
C ALA A 411 5.54 -3.45 -35.33
N ALA A 412 4.25 -3.16 -35.14
CA ALA A 412 3.80 -1.85 -34.66
C ALA A 412 4.25 -1.57 -33.22
N ILE A 413 4.14 -2.56 -32.33
CA ILE A 413 4.60 -2.46 -30.94
C ILE A 413 6.12 -2.28 -30.86
N ARG A 414 6.89 -2.99 -31.70
CA ARG A 414 8.36 -2.82 -31.81
C ARG A 414 8.74 -1.40 -32.25
N ARG A 415 8.03 -0.84 -33.23
CA ARG A 415 8.27 0.53 -33.69
C ARG A 415 7.95 1.57 -32.59
N ASP A 416 6.86 1.37 -31.86
CA ASP A 416 6.49 2.25 -30.73
C ASP A 416 7.57 2.20 -29.63
N ALA A 417 8.01 1.01 -29.25
CA ALA A 417 9.09 0.83 -28.26
C ALA A 417 10.43 1.43 -28.73
N ALA A 418 10.75 1.33 -30.02
CA ALA A 418 11.95 1.92 -30.59
C ALA A 418 11.90 3.45 -30.64
N ALA A 419 10.71 4.03 -30.85
CA ALA A 419 10.50 5.47 -30.85
C ALA A 419 10.64 6.09 -29.43
N TRP A 420 10.48 5.29 -28.39
CA TRP A 420 10.50 5.72 -26.98
C TRP A 420 11.37 4.80 -26.12
N PRO A 421 12.69 4.73 -26.36
CA PRO A 421 13.57 3.79 -25.69
C PRO A 421 13.66 3.99 -24.18
N ASP A 422 13.58 5.25 -23.72
CA ASP A 422 13.70 5.64 -22.31
C ASP A 422 12.37 5.68 -21.56
N VAL A 423 11.25 5.34 -22.21
CA VAL A 423 9.92 5.32 -21.60
C VAL A 423 9.53 3.88 -21.27
N ALA A 424 9.30 3.61 -19.97
CA ALA A 424 9.03 2.25 -19.51
C ALA A 424 7.76 1.60 -20.12
N ALA A 425 6.68 2.36 -20.31
CA ALA A 425 5.39 1.81 -20.74
C ALA A 425 5.45 1.12 -22.13
N PRO A 426 5.99 1.70 -23.20
CA PRO A 426 6.15 0.99 -24.47
C PRO A 426 7.05 -0.23 -24.36
N GLN A 427 8.10 -0.19 -23.54
CA GLN A 427 8.98 -1.33 -23.32
C GLN A 427 8.24 -2.49 -22.62
N VAL A 428 7.42 -2.20 -21.61
CA VAL A 428 6.59 -3.21 -20.93
C VAL A 428 5.61 -3.85 -21.91
N VAL A 429 4.94 -3.05 -22.77
CA VAL A 429 4.01 -3.57 -23.78
C VAL A 429 4.74 -4.50 -24.77
N LEU A 430 5.94 -4.11 -25.22
CA LEU A 430 6.74 -4.95 -26.09
C LEU A 430 7.15 -6.26 -25.41
N ILE A 431 7.66 -6.20 -24.18
CA ILE A 431 8.07 -7.40 -23.43
C ILE A 431 6.89 -8.36 -23.29
N ARG A 432 5.71 -7.88 -22.90
CA ARG A 432 4.49 -8.71 -22.77
C ARG A 432 4.06 -9.30 -24.10
N ALA A 433 4.13 -8.53 -25.18
CA ALA A 433 3.82 -9.02 -26.52
C ALA A 433 4.79 -10.14 -26.96
N LEU A 434 6.07 -9.99 -26.67
CA LEU A 434 7.10 -11.01 -26.94
C LEU A 434 6.84 -12.29 -26.11
N LEU A 435 6.48 -12.14 -24.82
CA LEU A 435 6.12 -13.26 -23.95
C LEU A 435 4.89 -14.01 -24.49
N GLY A 436 3.83 -13.29 -24.87
CA GLY A 436 2.62 -13.88 -25.46
C GLY A 436 2.87 -14.62 -26.79
N ARG A 437 3.96 -14.28 -27.50
CA ARG A 437 4.39 -14.96 -28.74
C ARG A 437 5.43 -16.06 -28.49
N GLY A 438 5.78 -16.35 -27.24
CA GLY A 438 6.82 -17.35 -26.92
C GLY A 438 8.24 -16.92 -27.27
N LEU A 439 8.47 -15.62 -27.57
CA LEU A 439 9.80 -15.08 -27.92
C LEU A 439 10.61 -14.77 -26.66
N GLY A 440 10.79 -15.78 -25.81
CA GLY A 440 11.42 -15.69 -24.49
C GLY A 440 12.80 -15.02 -24.46
N PRO A 441 13.76 -15.40 -25.34
CA PRO A 441 15.10 -14.80 -25.37
C PRO A 441 15.09 -13.28 -25.62
N GLU A 442 14.30 -12.80 -26.60
CA GLU A 442 14.17 -11.36 -26.87
C GLU A 442 13.45 -10.63 -25.71
N ALA A 443 12.41 -11.24 -25.17
CA ALA A 443 11.70 -10.71 -24.00
C ALA A 443 12.64 -10.56 -22.79
N LEU A 444 13.50 -11.56 -22.54
CA LEU A 444 14.47 -11.53 -21.44
C LEU A 444 15.51 -10.42 -21.62
N GLN A 445 16.03 -10.25 -22.82
CA GLN A 445 16.97 -9.18 -23.12
C GLN A 445 16.37 -7.80 -22.82
N ARG A 446 15.15 -7.56 -23.32
CA ARG A 446 14.43 -6.29 -23.07
C ARG A 446 14.07 -6.10 -21.60
N ALA A 447 13.62 -7.15 -20.92
CA ALA A 447 13.29 -7.09 -19.51
C ALA A 447 14.51 -6.77 -18.64
N ARG A 448 15.69 -7.31 -18.97
CA ARG A 448 16.96 -6.98 -18.29
C ARG A 448 17.39 -5.53 -18.53
N GLN A 449 17.18 -4.99 -19.74
CA GLN A 449 17.43 -3.59 -20.02
C GLN A 449 16.52 -2.68 -19.17
N LEU A 450 15.22 -3.01 -19.09
CA LEU A 450 14.26 -2.28 -18.25
C LEU A 450 14.62 -2.40 -16.77
N GLN A 451 15.04 -3.59 -16.31
CA GLN A 451 15.49 -3.82 -14.93
C GLN A 451 16.73 -2.98 -14.59
N ALA A 452 17.70 -2.89 -15.50
CA ALA A 452 18.88 -2.05 -15.29
C ALA A 452 18.56 -0.56 -15.22
N ALA A 453 17.59 -0.09 -16.03
CA ALA A 453 17.11 1.29 -16.00
C ALA A 453 16.24 1.62 -14.80
N ALA A 454 15.53 0.63 -14.23
CA ALA A 454 14.62 0.81 -13.10
C ALA A 454 14.77 -0.31 -12.04
N PRO A 455 15.93 -0.43 -11.37
CA PRO A 455 16.22 -1.54 -10.46
C PRO A 455 15.33 -1.55 -9.20
N GLY A 456 14.73 -0.42 -8.83
CA GLY A 456 13.78 -0.30 -7.73
C GLY A 456 12.32 -0.58 -8.13
N ALA A 457 12.03 -0.91 -9.40
CA ALA A 457 10.69 -1.22 -9.86
C ALA A 457 10.40 -2.73 -9.73
N PRO A 458 9.44 -3.17 -8.88
CA PRO A 458 9.11 -4.59 -8.74
C PRO A 458 8.71 -5.24 -10.08
N ASP A 459 7.93 -4.53 -10.90
CA ASP A 459 7.45 -5.04 -12.19
C ASP A 459 8.58 -5.34 -13.19
N ALA A 460 9.70 -4.62 -13.13
CA ALA A 460 10.85 -4.90 -13.97
C ALA A 460 11.47 -6.27 -13.62
N HIS A 461 11.53 -6.62 -12.35
CA HIS A 461 11.98 -7.93 -11.90
C HIS A 461 10.97 -9.04 -12.23
N VAL A 462 9.66 -8.73 -12.16
CA VAL A 462 8.59 -9.67 -12.58
C VAL A 462 8.74 -10.03 -14.04
N LEU A 463 8.94 -9.05 -14.91
CA LEU A 463 9.10 -9.31 -16.36
C LEU A 463 10.34 -10.14 -16.69
N VAL A 464 11.43 -9.99 -15.94
CA VAL A 464 12.59 -10.88 -16.05
C VAL A 464 12.21 -12.29 -15.63
N GLY A 465 11.50 -12.44 -14.51
CA GLY A 465 11.00 -13.73 -14.04
C GLY A 465 10.07 -14.41 -15.03
N ASP A 466 9.08 -13.67 -15.57
CA ASP A 466 8.15 -14.18 -16.59
C ASP A 466 8.91 -14.68 -17.85
N ALA A 467 9.93 -13.93 -18.29
CA ALA A 467 10.75 -14.32 -19.44
C ALA A 467 11.63 -15.55 -19.20
N LEU A 468 12.11 -15.75 -17.98
CA LEU A 468 12.85 -16.95 -17.58
C LEU A 468 11.91 -18.16 -17.43
N ALA A 469 10.72 -17.97 -16.83
CA ALA A 469 9.74 -19.03 -16.66
C ALA A 469 9.26 -19.62 -18.00
N ILE A 470 9.00 -18.78 -19.02
CA ILE A 470 8.63 -19.24 -20.37
C ILE A 470 9.74 -20.07 -21.01
N GLN A 471 11.00 -19.84 -20.64
CA GLN A 471 12.15 -20.62 -21.12
C GLN A 471 12.41 -21.89 -20.29
N GLY A 472 11.59 -22.15 -19.26
CA GLY A 472 11.75 -23.29 -18.35
C GLY A 472 12.80 -23.08 -17.25
N ASP A 473 13.46 -21.91 -17.18
CA ASP A 473 14.39 -21.58 -16.11
C ASP A 473 13.62 -21.11 -14.87
N TYR A 474 12.97 -22.05 -14.20
CA TYR A 474 12.16 -21.76 -13.01
C TYR A 474 13.00 -21.34 -11.80
N ALA A 475 14.24 -21.81 -11.69
CA ALA A 475 15.14 -21.38 -10.62
C ALA A 475 15.55 -19.91 -10.79
N GLY A 476 15.92 -19.52 -12.01
CA GLY A 476 16.19 -18.13 -12.37
C GLY A 476 14.95 -17.23 -12.21
N ALA A 477 13.77 -17.72 -12.61
CA ALA A 477 12.49 -17.03 -12.43
C ALA A 477 12.20 -16.80 -10.95
N ALA A 478 12.34 -17.82 -10.10
CA ALA A 478 12.15 -17.70 -8.65
C ALA A 478 13.11 -16.67 -8.04
N ALA A 479 14.37 -16.63 -8.47
CA ALA A 479 15.32 -15.62 -8.04
C ALA A 479 14.91 -14.19 -8.44
N ALA A 480 14.37 -14.01 -9.64
CA ALA A 480 13.87 -12.72 -10.12
C ALA A 480 12.59 -12.29 -9.35
N TYR A 481 11.64 -13.20 -9.18
CA TYR A 481 10.42 -12.93 -8.39
C TYR A 481 10.71 -12.68 -6.91
N ARG A 482 11.74 -13.32 -6.34
CA ARG A 482 12.18 -13.04 -4.97
C ARG A 482 12.71 -11.61 -4.83
N ARG A 483 13.42 -11.10 -5.85
CA ARG A 483 13.84 -9.68 -5.90
C ARG A 483 12.63 -8.75 -6.00
N ALA A 484 11.65 -9.08 -6.85
CA ALA A 484 10.39 -8.34 -6.91
C ALA A 484 9.65 -8.37 -5.57
N ALA A 485 9.57 -9.53 -4.91
CA ALA A 485 8.93 -9.70 -3.60
C ALA A 485 9.60 -8.88 -2.48
N ASN A 486 10.91 -8.72 -2.53
CA ASN A 486 11.64 -7.86 -1.59
C ASN A 486 11.31 -6.38 -1.77
N LEU A 487 10.87 -5.96 -2.96
CA LEU A 487 10.44 -4.59 -3.24
C LEU A 487 8.93 -4.41 -3.01
N ALA A 488 8.11 -5.37 -3.45
CA ALA A 488 6.66 -5.36 -3.27
C ALA A 488 6.12 -6.79 -3.22
N PHE A 489 5.70 -7.25 -2.04
CA PHE A 489 5.16 -8.59 -1.84
C PHE A 489 3.63 -8.60 -1.97
N ASN A 490 3.14 -8.35 -3.19
CA ASN A 490 1.73 -8.39 -3.54
C ASN A 490 1.31 -9.77 -4.09
N GLU A 491 0.00 -9.97 -4.28
CA GLU A 491 -0.56 -11.26 -4.76
C GLU A 491 0.08 -11.73 -6.08
N PRO A 492 0.17 -10.93 -7.17
CA PRO A 492 0.75 -11.40 -8.42
C PRO A 492 2.20 -11.86 -8.29
N VAL A 493 2.99 -11.19 -7.44
CA VAL A 493 4.39 -11.55 -7.20
C VAL A 493 4.49 -12.81 -6.35
N ALA A 494 3.69 -12.90 -5.28
CA ALA A 494 3.69 -14.06 -4.39
C ALA A 494 3.30 -15.34 -5.13
N LEU A 495 2.22 -15.30 -5.94
CA LEU A 495 1.74 -16.47 -6.69
C LEU A 495 2.79 -16.94 -7.70
N ARG A 496 3.40 -16.02 -8.47
CA ARG A 496 4.48 -16.35 -9.41
C ARG A 496 5.70 -16.96 -8.72
N LEU A 497 6.09 -16.40 -7.57
CA LEU A 497 7.20 -16.93 -6.79
C LEU A 497 6.92 -18.35 -6.29
N ILE A 498 5.71 -18.60 -5.77
CA ILE A 498 5.30 -19.93 -5.29
C ILE A 498 5.32 -20.92 -6.44
N GLU A 499 4.75 -20.55 -7.60
CA GLU A 499 4.71 -21.41 -8.78
C GLU A 499 6.12 -21.71 -9.32
N ALA A 500 6.97 -20.70 -9.44
CA ALA A 500 8.34 -20.90 -9.89
C ALA A 500 9.15 -21.78 -8.94
N LEU A 501 8.97 -21.64 -7.61
CA LEU A 501 9.61 -22.51 -6.61
C LEU A 501 9.14 -23.96 -6.74
N ARG A 502 7.84 -24.20 -6.92
CA ARG A 502 7.30 -25.54 -7.16
C ARG A 502 7.89 -26.17 -8.43
N ASN A 503 7.83 -25.43 -9.53
CA ASN A 503 8.33 -25.91 -10.81
C ASN A 503 9.86 -26.13 -10.82
N SER A 504 10.60 -25.48 -9.92
CA SER A 504 12.03 -25.74 -9.71
C SER A 504 12.32 -26.85 -8.71
N GLY A 505 11.28 -27.47 -8.10
CA GLY A 505 11.40 -28.53 -7.08
C GLY A 505 11.59 -28.06 -5.63
N ASP A 506 11.55 -26.75 -5.37
CA ASP A 506 11.65 -26.19 -4.00
C ASP A 506 10.27 -26.06 -3.36
N GLU A 507 9.64 -27.22 -3.06
CA GLU A 507 8.33 -27.28 -2.40
C GLU A 507 8.35 -26.64 -1.00
N GLN A 508 9.48 -26.79 -0.28
CA GLN A 508 9.61 -26.18 1.04
C GLN A 508 9.66 -24.65 0.97
N GLY A 509 10.38 -24.10 0.00
CA GLY A 509 10.42 -22.68 -0.27
C GLY A 509 9.04 -22.14 -0.67
N ALA A 510 8.33 -22.84 -1.53
CA ALA A 510 6.97 -22.50 -1.95
C ALA A 510 5.99 -22.45 -0.77
N SER A 511 6.02 -23.47 0.10
CA SER A 511 5.20 -23.55 1.31
C SER A 511 5.48 -22.40 2.28
N LYS A 512 6.76 -22.04 2.49
CA LYS A 512 7.15 -20.91 3.35
C LYS A 512 6.63 -19.57 2.80
N VAL A 513 6.75 -19.35 1.49
CA VAL A 513 6.25 -18.13 0.83
C VAL A 513 4.73 -18.05 0.93
N LEU A 514 4.02 -19.15 0.68
CA LEU A 514 2.56 -19.22 0.78
C LEU A 514 2.09 -18.94 2.21
N THR A 515 2.71 -19.56 3.20
CA THR A 515 2.41 -19.35 4.63
C THR A 515 2.62 -17.89 5.01
N LEU A 516 3.77 -17.30 4.62
CA LEU A 516 4.06 -15.89 4.89
C LEU A 516 3.03 -14.97 4.23
N PHE A 517 2.67 -15.24 2.97
CA PHE A 517 1.69 -14.43 2.25
C PHE A 517 0.31 -14.52 2.91
N LEU A 518 -0.13 -15.71 3.34
CA LEU A 518 -1.41 -15.91 4.03
C LEU A 518 -1.45 -15.27 5.42
N GLN A 519 -0.35 -15.30 6.18
CA GLN A 519 -0.27 -14.60 7.46
C GLN A 519 -0.53 -13.10 7.31
N GLN A 520 -0.09 -12.51 6.21
CA GLN A 520 -0.23 -11.09 5.91
C GLN A 520 -1.55 -10.76 5.21
N ASN A 521 -2.08 -11.72 4.43
CA ASN A 521 -3.30 -11.59 3.63
C ASN A 521 -4.26 -12.78 3.89
N PRO A 522 -4.75 -12.92 5.13
CA PRO A 522 -5.51 -14.11 5.54
C PRO A 522 -6.81 -14.31 4.77
N GLN A 523 -7.28 -13.27 4.07
CA GLN A 523 -8.51 -13.32 3.27
C GLN A 523 -8.25 -13.43 1.77
N ASN A 524 -7.01 -13.60 1.33
CA ASN A 524 -6.70 -13.73 -0.09
C ASN A 524 -7.23 -15.08 -0.62
N VAL A 525 -8.15 -15.02 -1.58
CA VAL A 525 -8.85 -16.19 -2.12
C VAL A 525 -7.89 -17.11 -2.85
N SER A 526 -7.03 -16.56 -3.73
CA SER A 526 -6.08 -17.36 -4.52
C SER A 526 -5.11 -18.12 -3.63
N ALA A 527 -4.53 -17.44 -2.63
CA ALA A 527 -3.58 -18.06 -1.70
C ALA A 527 -4.26 -19.09 -0.79
N GLN A 528 -5.50 -18.83 -0.33
CA GLN A 528 -6.27 -19.82 0.43
C GLN A 528 -6.59 -21.06 -0.39
N THR A 529 -6.95 -20.89 -1.66
CA THR A 529 -7.19 -22.01 -2.57
C THR A 529 -5.92 -22.82 -2.80
N MET A 530 -4.77 -22.14 -2.99
CA MET A 530 -3.47 -22.83 -3.13
C MET A 530 -3.09 -23.62 -1.86
N ALA A 531 -3.33 -23.05 -0.68
CA ALA A 531 -3.08 -23.75 0.59
C ALA A 531 -4.04 -24.92 0.78
N ALA A 532 -5.33 -24.73 0.45
CA ALA A 532 -6.32 -25.80 0.51
C ALA A 532 -5.96 -26.97 -0.42
N ASN A 533 -5.51 -26.67 -1.65
CA ASN A 533 -5.01 -27.67 -2.59
C ASN A 533 -3.77 -28.42 -2.03
N ALA A 534 -2.84 -27.71 -1.41
CA ALA A 534 -1.66 -28.32 -0.79
C ALA A 534 -2.05 -29.24 0.38
N TYR A 535 -2.98 -28.85 1.24
CA TYR A 535 -3.51 -29.70 2.31
C TYR A 535 -4.29 -30.90 1.75
N LEU A 536 -5.04 -30.72 0.66
CA LEU A 536 -5.74 -31.81 -0.03
C LEU A 536 -4.74 -32.89 -0.51
N GLN A 537 -3.66 -32.46 -1.18
CA GLN A 537 -2.59 -33.36 -1.65
C GLN A 537 -1.86 -34.04 -0.49
N ALA A 538 -1.66 -33.33 0.62
CA ALA A 538 -1.05 -33.88 1.84
C ALA A 538 -2.03 -34.75 2.65
N LYS A 539 -3.26 -34.94 2.18
CA LYS A 539 -4.33 -35.68 2.87
C LYS A 539 -4.68 -35.11 4.26
N SER A 540 -4.40 -33.82 4.48
CA SER A 540 -4.79 -33.07 5.68
C SER A 540 -6.20 -32.51 5.47
N TRP A 541 -7.19 -33.41 5.53
CA TRP A 541 -8.57 -33.12 5.16
C TRP A 541 -9.23 -32.01 5.98
N PRO A 542 -9.09 -31.96 7.33
CA PRO A 542 -9.71 -30.91 8.14
C PRO A 542 -9.21 -29.51 7.77
N GLU A 543 -7.91 -29.34 7.53
CA GLU A 543 -7.31 -28.07 7.14
C GLU A 543 -7.75 -27.67 5.73
N ALA A 544 -7.80 -28.62 4.80
CA ALA A 544 -8.31 -28.40 3.45
C ALA A 544 -9.77 -27.93 3.48
N ILE A 545 -10.64 -28.64 4.22
CA ILE A 545 -12.06 -28.29 4.38
C ILE A 545 -12.22 -26.88 4.96
N ALA A 546 -11.49 -26.56 6.02
CA ALA A 546 -11.60 -25.25 6.68
C ALA A 546 -11.30 -24.08 5.71
N LEU A 547 -10.26 -24.23 4.88
CA LEU A 547 -9.88 -23.23 3.89
C LEU A 547 -10.87 -23.17 2.72
N TYR A 548 -11.25 -24.33 2.15
CA TYR A 548 -12.22 -24.35 1.05
C TYR A 548 -13.60 -23.78 1.47
N GLU A 549 -14.05 -24.08 2.69
CA GLU A 549 -15.28 -23.46 3.23
C GLU A 549 -15.12 -21.94 3.43
N GLY A 550 -13.94 -21.49 3.82
CA GLY A 550 -13.61 -20.07 3.87
C GLY A 550 -13.72 -19.38 2.52
N VAL A 551 -13.17 -20.01 1.47
CA VAL A 551 -13.27 -19.55 0.09
C VAL A 551 -14.70 -19.62 -0.43
N ARG A 552 -15.41 -20.73 -0.19
CA ARG A 552 -16.80 -20.93 -0.62
C ARG A 552 -17.75 -19.89 -0.04
N ARG A 553 -17.60 -19.51 1.22
CA ARG A 553 -18.42 -18.43 1.82
C ARG A 553 -18.29 -17.09 1.10
N ARG A 554 -17.18 -16.84 0.40
CA ARG A 554 -16.93 -15.58 -0.33
C ARG A 554 -17.33 -15.65 -1.80
N LEU A 555 -17.03 -16.76 -2.47
CA LEU A 555 -17.31 -16.94 -3.90
C LEU A 555 -18.70 -17.53 -4.16
N GLY A 556 -19.38 -18.06 -3.13
CA GLY A 556 -20.59 -18.81 -3.29
C GLY A 556 -20.34 -20.20 -3.89
N ASN A 557 -21.40 -20.79 -4.47
CA ASN A 557 -21.37 -22.13 -5.06
C ASN A 557 -21.28 -22.07 -6.60
N ASN A 558 -20.37 -21.24 -7.13
CA ASN A 558 -20.26 -20.98 -8.58
C ASN A 558 -18.90 -21.37 -9.19
N ASP A 559 -18.05 -22.02 -8.40
CA ASP A 559 -16.73 -22.53 -8.85
C ASP A 559 -16.75 -24.06 -8.78
N ALA A 560 -16.75 -24.71 -9.94
CA ALA A 560 -16.85 -26.17 -10.03
C ALA A 560 -15.64 -26.88 -9.41
N THR A 561 -14.44 -26.36 -9.62
CA THR A 561 -13.20 -26.94 -9.07
C THR A 561 -13.16 -26.85 -7.55
N LEU A 562 -13.52 -25.70 -6.99
CA LEU A 562 -13.62 -25.51 -5.55
C LEU A 562 -14.61 -26.52 -4.92
N LEU A 563 -15.80 -26.62 -5.52
CA LEU A 563 -16.85 -27.50 -5.00
C LEU A 563 -16.46 -28.98 -5.12
N ASN A 564 -15.82 -29.36 -6.22
CA ASN A 564 -15.30 -30.71 -6.45
C ASN A 564 -14.27 -31.11 -5.40
N ASN A 565 -13.27 -30.27 -5.18
CA ASN A 565 -12.20 -30.53 -4.22
C ASN A 565 -12.70 -30.56 -2.77
N LEU A 566 -13.65 -29.68 -2.44
CA LEU A 566 -14.29 -29.68 -1.13
C LEU A 566 -15.16 -30.92 -0.93
N ALA A 567 -15.89 -31.35 -1.96
CA ALA A 567 -16.66 -32.61 -1.93
C ALA A 567 -15.76 -33.81 -1.69
N TRP A 568 -14.63 -33.88 -2.39
CA TRP A 568 -13.63 -34.92 -2.18
C TRP A 568 -13.11 -34.93 -0.74
N ALA A 569 -12.71 -33.76 -0.22
CA ALA A 569 -12.21 -33.63 1.14
C ALA A 569 -13.25 -34.09 2.19
N TYR A 570 -14.51 -33.72 2.04
CA TYR A 570 -15.59 -34.21 2.92
C TYR A 570 -15.78 -35.73 2.83
N ALA A 571 -15.72 -36.28 1.62
CA ALA A 571 -15.88 -37.72 1.42
C ALA A 571 -14.76 -38.53 2.09
N GLU A 572 -13.53 -38.04 2.03
CA GLU A 572 -12.39 -38.70 2.69
C GLU A 572 -12.45 -38.62 4.22
N THR A 573 -13.23 -37.70 4.79
CA THR A 573 -13.60 -37.70 6.22
C THR A 573 -14.85 -38.53 6.55
N GLY A 574 -15.46 -39.16 5.52
CA GLY A 574 -16.69 -39.96 5.68
C GLY A 574 -17.99 -39.18 5.62
N ASP A 575 -17.92 -37.85 5.43
CA ASP A 575 -19.11 -36.98 5.40
C ASP A 575 -19.74 -36.88 4.01
N TYR A 576 -20.36 -37.98 3.58
CA TYR A 576 -21.05 -38.05 2.29
C TYR A 576 -22.30 -37.15 2.22
N GLU A 577 -22.87 -36.78 3.38
CA GLU A 577 -24.05 -35.90 3.42
C GLU A 577 -23.72 -34.49 2.89
N ARG A 578 -22.54 -33.98 3.22
CA ARG A 578 -22.04 -32.70 2.71
C ARG A 578 -21.36 -32.85 1.35
N ALA A 579 -20.67 -33.96 1.11
CA ALA A 579 -19.90 -34.19 -0.11
C ALA A 579 -20.77 -34.27 -1.38
N ILE A 580 -21.83 -35.09 -1.37
CA ILE A 580 -22.63 -35.40 -2.56
C ILE A 580 -23.31 -34.15 -3.12
N PRO A 581 -24.00 -33.28 -2.35
CA PRO A 581 -24.60 -32.06 -2.87
C PRO A 581 -23.60 -31.10 -3.52
N LEU A 582 -22.38 -31.01 -2.98
CA LEU A 582 -21.30 -30.20 -3.54
C LEU A 582 -20.83 -30.75 -4.88
N ALA A 583 -20.58 -32.07 -4.97
CA ALA A 583 -20.20 -32.73 -6.22
C ALA A 583 -21.31 -32.63 -7.28
N GLN A 584 -22.59 -32.76 -6.89
CA GLN A 584 -23.73 -32.56 -7.80
C GLN A 584 -23.72 -31.12 -8.35
N ARG A 585 -23.45 -30.14 -7.51
CA ARG A 585 -23.38 -28.74 -7.95
C ARG A 585 -22.17 -28.52 -8.87
N ALA A 586 -21.02 -29.13 -8.61
CA ALA A 586 -19.84 -29.07 -9.47
C ALA A 586 -20.15 -29.62 -10.88
N VAL A 587 -20.77 -30.79 -10.98
CA VAL A 587 -21.21 -31.37 -12.25
C VAL A 587 -22.26 -30.48 -12.96
N ALA A 588 -23.17 -29.85 -12.21
CA ALA A 588 -24.17 -28.93 -12.79
C ALA A 588 -23.52 -27.66 -13.39
N LEU A 589 -22.42 -27.21 -12.85
CA LEU A 589 -21.65 -26.07 -13.39
C LEU A 589 -20.83 -26.47 -14.61
N GLU A 590 -20.24 -27.65 -14.61
CA GLU A 590 -19.39 -28.18 -15.69
C GLU A 590 -19.82 -29.61 -16.10
N PRO A 591 -20.93 -29.77 -16.84
CA PRO A 591 -21.50 -31.09 -17.13
C PRO A 591 -20.63 -31.99 -18.03
N ARG A 592 -19.68 -31.42 -18.73
CA ARG A 592 -18.74 -32.13 -19.63
C ARG A 592 -17.37 -32.39 -19.03
N ASN A 593 -17.13 -31.91 -17.80
CA ASN A 593 -15.84 -32.12 -17.15
C ASN A 593 -15.76 -33.55 -16.58
N PRO A 594 -14.82 -34.37 -17.07
CA PRO A 594 -14.71 -35.76 -16.61
C PRO A 594 -14.30 -35.88 -15.14
N VAL A 595 -13.54 -34.92 -14.60
CA VAL A 595 -13.10 -34.94 -13.19
C VAL A 595 -14.28 -34.75 -12.24
N THR A 596 -15.20 -33.81 -12.53
CA THR A 596 -16.39 -33.60 -11.70
C THR A 596 -17.36 -34.78 -11.78
N ALA A 597 -17.50 -35.40 -12.97
CA ALA A 597 -18.31 -36.59 -13.17
C ALA A 597 -17.71 -37.80 -12.42
N ASP A 598 -16.40 -37.98 -12.44
CA ASP A 598 -15.70 -39.02 -11.71
C ASP A 598 -15.90 -38.87 -10.21
N THR A 599 -15.64 -37.68 -9.67
CA THR A 599 -15.84 -37.43 -8.23
C THR A 599 -17.27 -37.74 -7.80
N LEU A 600 -18.30 -37.23 -8.49
CA LEU A 600 -19.67 -37.53 -8.13
C LEU A 600 -20.00 -39.01 -8.28
N GLY A 601 -19.54 -39.64 -9.34
CA GLY A 601 -19.74 -41.07 -9.60
C GLY A 601 -19.14 -41.94 -8.51
N TRP A 602 -17.91 -41.65 -8.13
CA TRP A 602 -17.19 -42.34 -7.05
C TRP A 602 -17.87 -42.16 -5.69
N LEU A 603 -18.33 -40.95 -5.36
CA LEU A 603 -19.03 -40.66 -4.11
C LEU A 603 -20.36 -41.41 -4.01
N LEU A 604 -21.14 -41.43 -5.07
CA LEU A 604 -22.42 -42.16 -5.12
C LEU A 604 -22.21 -43.67 -4.99
N PHE A 605 -21.20 -44.22 -5.66
CA PHE A 605 -20.84 -45.62 -5.57
C PHE A 605 -20.34 -46.00 -4.19
N ARG A 606 -19.38 -45.28 -3.64
CA ARG A 606 -18.73 -45.56 -2.36
C ARG A 606 -19.66 -45.38 -1.16
N SER A 607 -20.56 -44.41 -1.19
CA SER A 607 -21.57 -44.20 -0.16
C SER A 607 -22.73 -45.20 -0.22
N GLY A 608 -22.90 -45.93 -1.32
CA GLY A 608 -24.04 -46.80 -1.57
C GLY A 608 -25.35 -46.09 -1.83
N LYS A 609 -25.39 -44.73 -1.90
CA LYS A 609 -26.63 -43.97 -2.07
C LYS A 609 -27.27 -44.14 -3.43
N ASP A 610 -26.45 -44.27 -4.50
CA ASP A 610 -26.95 -44.54 -5.85
C ASP A 610 -25.82 -45.17 -6.69
N ARG A 611 -25.59 -46.47 -6.48
CA ARG A 611 -24.55 -47.21 -7.19
C ARG A 611 -24.72 -47.23 -8.70
N VAL A 612 -25.96 -47.34 -9.17
CA VAL A 612 -26.25 -47.41 -10.61
C VAL A 612 -25.86 -46.11 -11.30
N ARG A 613 -26.30 -45.00 -10.76
CA ARG A 613 -25.92 -43.66 -11.28
C ARG A 613 -24.44 -43.42 -11.09
N GLY A 614 -23.85 -43.88 -9.99
CA GLY A 614 -22.40 -43.77 -9.73
C GLY A 614 -21.58 -44.42 -10.84
N VAL A 615 -21.89 -45.68 -11.19
CA VAL A 615 -21.22 -46.41 -12.30
C VAL A 615 -21.40 -45.69 -13.64
N ALA A 616 -22.61 -45.24 -13.96
CA ALA A 616 -22.87 -44.52 -15.21
C ALA A 616 -22.03 -43.23 -15.35
N LEU A 617 -21.83 -42.48 -14.25
CA LEU A 617 -21.02 -41.28 -14.24
C LEU A 617 -19.51 -41.61 -14.37
N LEU A 618 -19.03 -42.68 -13.73
CA LEU A 618 -17.64 -43.15 -13.88
C LEU A 618 -17.37 -43.61 -15.32
N GLU A 619 -18.31 -44.27 -15.96
CA GLU A 619 -18.19 -44.63 -17.38
C GLU A 619 -18.20 -43.38 -18.30
N GLN A 620 -19.01 -42.39 -17.97
CA GLN A 620 -18.98 -41.09 -18.66
C GLN A 620 -17.62 -40.40 -18.49
N ALA A 621 -17.08 -40.34 -17.28
CA ALA A 621 -15.79 -39.76 -16.98
C ALA A 621 -14.66 -40.48 -17.75
N ALA A 622 -14.65 -41.79 -17.76
CA ALA A 622 -13.64 -42.58 -18.48
C ALA A 622 -13.72 -42.39 -19.99
N ARG A 623 -14.90 -42.17 -20.56
CA ARG A 623 -15.00 -41.81 -21.99
C ARG A 623 -14.46 -40.38 -22.26
N GLY A 624 -14.64 -39.45 -21.31
CA GLY A 624 -14.17 -38.07 -21.45
C GLY A 624 -12.65 -37.90 -21.25
N ALA A 625 -12.04 -38.76 -20.43
CA ALA A 625 -10.61 -38.77 -20.14
C ALA A 625 -10.05 -40.21 -20.14
N PRO A 626 -9.87 -40.84 -21.31
CA PRO A 626 -9.54 -42.28 -21.41
C PRO A 626 -8.10 -42.59 -20.97
N THR A 627 -7.23 -41.60 -20.89
CA THR A 627 -5.83 -41.76 -20.46
C THR A 627 -5.60 -41.49 -18.97
N ASP A 628 -6.61 -40.93 -18.27
CA ASP A 628 -6.51 -40.64 -16.85
C ASP A 628 -6.52 -41.92 -16.02
N GLU A 629 -5.45 -42.11 -15.24
CA GLU A 629 -5.25 -43.34 -14.45
C GLU A 629 -6.18 -43.43 -13.24
N GLU A 630 -6.47 -42.31 -12.58
CA GLU A 630 -7.32 -42.25 -11.41
C GLU A 630 -8.76 -42.56 -11.77
N ILE A 631 -9.29 -41.94 -12.82
CA ILE A 631 -10.63 -42.20 -13.36
C ILE A 631 -10.79 -43.67 -13.77
N ARG A 632 -9.78 -44.25 -14.43
CA ARG A 632 -9.78 -45.68 -14.78
C ARG A 632 -9.76 -46.58 -13.55
N ALA A 633 -9.00 -46.24 -12.52
CA ALA A 633 -8.93 -47.00 -11.28
C ALA A 633 -10.27 -47.00 -10.53
N HIS A 634 -10.96 -45.84 -10.47
CA HIS A 634 -12.29 -45.75 -9.88
C HIS A 634 -13.29 -46.64 -10.62
N LEU A 635 -13.34 -46.58 -11.95
CA LEU A 635 -14.23 -47.42 -12.76
C LEU A 635 -13.90 -48.94 -12.60
N GLN A 636 -12.63 -49.31 -12.56
CA GLN A 636 -12.25 -50.73 -12.32
C GLN A 636 -12.66 -51.21 -10.96
N SER A 637 -12.60 -50.35 -9.94
CA SER A 637 -13.02 -50.70 -8.58
C SER A 637 -14.51 -51.04 -8.49
N THR A 638 -15.36 -50.46 -9.32
CA THR A 638 -16.79 -50.75 -9.35
C THR A 638 -17.10 -52.16 -9.91
N ARG A 639 -16.17 -52.76 -10.65
CA ARG A 639 -16.32 -54.15 -11.24
C ARG A 639 -15.89 -55.25 -10.28
N ARG A 640 -15.20 -54.89 -9.18
CA ARG A 640 -14.66 -55.83 -8.19
C ARG A 640 -15.50 -55.90 -6.89
N GLY A 641 -16.41 -54.96 -6.69
CA GLY A 641 -17.29 -54.84 -5.53
C GLY A 641 -18.77 -54.77 -5.91
#